data_5cb14499c248cc445353088a5e19f267
#
_entry.id   5cb14499c248cc445353088a5e19f267
#
_cell.length_a   1.000
_cell.length_b   1.000
_cell.length_c   1.000
_cell.angle_alpha   90.00
_cell.angle_beta   90.00
_cell.angle_gamma   90.00
#
_symmetry.space_group_name_H-M   'P 1'
#
loop_
_entity.id
_entity.type
_entity.pdbx_description
1 polymer ?
#
loop_
_entity_poly.entity_id
_entity_poly.type
_entity_poly.pdbx_seq_one_letter_code
_entity_poly.pdbx_strand_id
1 'polypeptide(L)'
;MSDQQLTRRRFLRLVAAGGAGALLAACGGAPAAEPPAAAPTSAPAAAAPTSAPAAPAPTAAPAAPAPTAVPAAAEPTAAPAAGGGILNGATLPADAAPPEYQVLVAYHQIDATFTSPNFMETVYNEGGFGSIANVTGEPLVRLNKDFGVEPAAALKWSSNPEGTVWTFELDPNLVWSDGTPLTADDYVATFRYCADPKHAWDFAWYYSAPGEIKNWDNCVAGKTPLDQLGVKADGPNKLIVESATPAPFLPAKLFYSEVLQKAALEKAGSGLYTADPATAVASGPYMLKEWKKGERLVYEANPTYKGSNKPLIQKIISIAAKPETYFAGYQAGEIDYLDGSVLQTADNEIIAADPELSKEVHPVAGDFRTDYLFFDCQNPPFNNVKVRQAFSHVIDRDTIIKTIITPTQGIPAYSFLMPGFPAANSQGLKDIQNYDPEKAKSLLAEAGFPDGKGFPKLTLWLRNEAQLRIAMAQAIAAAIKQILGIEVEVSNKEFKTYMDALNAKPTQIQFGMVSYGIDFLDPSNMLGVWLGTGRHNWKNATYDKMVNDAAALIGDDAKRTQMFQDAEKLLVTEAPGVFIYHRTRADMIKPYFVGEFFTPNKAGSGGMQWPAYSAFSDALRSVYMNQDITKAKSQPPK
;
A
#
# COMPACT_ATOMS: atom_id res chain seq x y z
N MET A 1 -15.19 -12.16 30.66
CA MET A 1 -13.97 -12.79 30.13
C MET A 1 -13.60 -11.96 28.93
N SER A 2 -12.51 -11.25 28.99
CA SER A 2 -12.16 -10.20 28.02
C SER A 2 -11.61 -10.82 26.74
N ASP A 3 -12.32 -10.64 25.63
CA ASP A 3 -11.83 -10.91 24.28
C ASP A 3 -10.60 -10.04 24.00
N GLN A 4 -9.44 -10.66 24.00
CA GLN A 4 -8.20 -10.00 23.61
C GLN A 4 -7.99 -10.22 22.12
N GLN A 5 -8.33 -9.22 21.31
CA GLN A 5 -8.07 -9.21 19.88
C GLN A 5 -6.57 -9.42 19.57
N LEU A 6 -6.29 -10.37 18.70
CA LEU A 6 -4.94 -10.62 18.14
C LEU A 6 -4.58 -9.48 17.18
N THR A 7 -3.73 -8.57 17.62
CA THR A 7 -3.12 -7.58 16.73
C THR A 7 -1.88 -8.20 16.05
N ARG A 8 -1.51 -7.71 14.85
CA ARG A 8 -0.31 -8.08 14.07
C ARG A 8 0.93 -8.37 14.94
N ARG A 9 1.12 -7.61 16.02
CA ARG A 9 2.23 -7.78 16.99
C ARG A 9 2.07 -8.94 17.96
N ARG A 10 0.86 -9.33 18.34
CA ARG A 10 0.68 -10.49 19.22
C ARG A 10 0.94 -11.78 18.48
N PHE A 11 0.56 -11.83 17.21
CA PHE A 11 0.87 -12.95 16.33
C PHE A 11 2.39 -13.14 16.18
N LEU A 12 3.13 -12.08 15.88
CA LEU A 12 4.60 -12.12 15.76
C LEU A 12 5.31 -12.48 17.08
N ARG A 13 4.75 -12.10 18.25
CA ARG A 13 5.31 -12.48 19.56
C ARG A 13 5.06 -13.94 19.92
N LEU A 14 3.97 -14.54 19.51
CA LEU A 14 3.70 -15.97 19.73
C LEU A 14 4.65 -16.86 18.91
N VAL A 15 4.97 -16.45 17.69
CA VAL A 15 5.95 -17.15 16.82
C VAL A 15 7.37 -16.99 17.34
N ALA A 16 7.77 -15.82 17.86
CA ALA A 16 9.10 -15.58 18.43
C ALA A 16 9.32 -16.27 19.79
N ALA A 17 8.28 -16.44 20.60
CA ALA A 17 8.39 -17.11 21.91
C ALA A 17 8.49 -18.64 21.84
N GLY A 18 8.03 -19.25 20.75
CA GLY A 18 8.11 -20.70 20.52
C GLY A 18 9.49 -21.20 20.06
N GLY A 19 10.37 -20.32 19.54
CA GLY A 19 11.68 -20.69 18.97
C GLY A 19 12.88 -20.53 19.91
N ALA A 20 12.75 -19.86 21.06
CA ALA A 20 13.88 -19.48 21.91
C ALA A 20 14.13 -20.40 23.13
N GLY A 21 13.40 -21.51 23.26
CA GLY A 21 13.43 -22.40 24.44
C GLY A 21 14.48 -23.50 24.45
N ALA A 22 15.35 -23.65 23.46
CA ALA A 22 16.18 -24.87 23.31
C ALA A 22 17.71 -24.68 23.25
N LEU A 23 18.29 -23.50 23.55
CA LEU A 23 19.76 -23.32 23.55
C LEU A 23 20.25 -22.39 24.67
N LEU A 24 20.12 -22.80 25.94
CA LEU A 24 20.87 -22.22 27.04
C LEU A 24 21.12 -23.28 28.14
N ALA A 25 22.03 -24.20 27.86
CA ALA A 25 22.70 -25.01 28.89
C ALA A 25 24.09 -25.37 28.39
N ALA A 26 25.07 -24.48 28.53
CA ALA A 26 26.50 -24.81 28.77
C ALA A 26 27.34 -23.54 28.82
N CYS A 27 28.20 -23.50 29.86
CA CYS A 27 29.38 -22.67 30.09
C CYS A 27 29.18 -21.34 30.83
N GLY A 28 29.42 -21.44 32.15
CA GLY A 28 29.71 -20.29 33.03
C GLY A 28 31.13 -19.75 32.80
N GLY A 29 31.26 -18.45 32.92
CA GLY A 29 32.51 -17.71 32.92
C GLY A 29 32.28 -16.31 33.45
N ALA A 30 33.04 -15.92 34.47
CA ALA A 30 32.90 -14.65 35.23
C ALA A 30 33.32 -13.44 34.39
N PRO A 31 32.91 -12.19 34.79
CA PRO A 31 33.11 -10.97 34.00
C PRO A 31 34.53 -10.42 34.12
N ALA A 32 35.12 -10.03 33.02
CA ALA A 32 36.38 -9.30 32.94
C ALA A 32 36.14 -7.78 32.88
N ALA A 33 37.02 -7.04 33.55
CA ALA A 33 36.99 -5.63 33.78
C ALA A 33 37.16 -4.75 32.51
N GLU A 34 36.53 -3.58 32.49
CA GLU A 34 36.68 -2.48 31.52
C GLU A 34 38.12 -1.94 31.46
N PRO A 35 38.69 -1.68 30.28
CA PRO A 35 39.91 -0.86 30.18
C PRO A 35 39.61 0.65 30.09
N PRO A 36 40.55 1.49 30.58
CA PRO A 36 40.33 2.93 30.74
C PRO A 36 40.37 3.70 29.41
N ALA A 37 39.63 4.82 29.38
CA ALA A 37 39.50 5.76 28.27
C ALA A 37 40.84 6.37 27.85
N ALA A 38 41.14 6.37 26.55
CA ALA A 38 42.28 7.05 25.95
C ALA A 38 41.97 8.53 25.67
N ALA A 39 42.91 9.39 25.94
CA ALA A 39 42.86 10.84 25.76
C ALA A 39 42.91 11.24 24.25
N PRO A 40 42.38 12.44 23.88
CA PRO A 40 42.30 12.84 22.49
C PRO A 40 43.66 13.26 21.92
N THR A 41 44.02 12.69 20.77
CA THR A 41 45.20 13.07 19.99
C THR A 41 44.88 14.24 19.06
N SER A 42 45.74 15.23 19.05
CA SER A 42 45.66 16.45 18.26
C SER A 42 45.72 16.21 16.74
N ALA A 43 44.93 16.98 15.98
CA ALA A 43 44.90 16.98 14.51
C ALA A 43 46.21 17.49 13.89
N PRO A 44 46.67 16.92 12.75
CA PRO A 44 47.80 17.49 11.99
C PRO A 44 47.39 18.70 11.17
N ALA A 45 48.33 19.67 11.05
CA ALA A 45 48.18 20.90 10.32
C ALA A 45 48.05 20.68 8.78
N ALA A 46 47.25 21.56 8.16
CA ALA A 46 47.03 21.57 6.71
C ALA A 46 48.32 21.88 5.91
N ALA A 47 48.63 21.07 4.90
CA ALA A 47 49.71 21.33 3.93
C ALA A 47 49.23 22.28 2.84
N ALA A 48 50.11 23.19 2.42
CA ALA A 48 49.89 24.20 1.39
C ALA A 48 49.76 23.58 -0.04
N PRO A 49 49.07 24.24 -0.97
CA PRO A 49 48.82 23.68 -2.30
C PRO A 49 50.07 23.71 -3.19
N THR A 50 50.40 22.54 -3.76
CA THR A 50 51.43 22.38 -4.80
C THR A 50 50.84 22.73 -6.16
N SER A 51 51.59 23.52 -6.95
CA SER A 51 51.28 23.99 -8.29
C SER A 51 51.08 22.85 -9.30
N ALA A 52 50.07 23.01 -10.19
CA ALA A 52 49.74 22.08 -11.25
C ALA A 52 50.83 22.05 -12.36
N PRO A 53 51.11 20.91 -12.97
CA PRO A 53 51.96 20.81 -14.14
C PRO A 53 51.29 21.35 -15.41
N ALA A 54 52.10 21.99 -16.29
CA ALA A 54 51.65 22.54 -17.57
C ALA A 54 51.18 21.45 -18.55
N ALA A 55 50.14 21.77 -19.33
CA ALA A 55 49.57 20.90 -20.37
C ALA A 55 50.57 20.69 -21.54
N PRO A 56 50.64 19.49 -22.14
CA PRO A 56 51.43 19.25 -23.35
C PRO A 56 50.78 19.85 -24.61
N ALA A 57 51.61 20.28 -25.55
CA ALA A 57 51.19 20.87 -26.82
C ALA A 57 50.47 19.84 -27.73
N PRO A 58 49.58 20.31 -28.64
CA PRO A 58 48.78 19.42 -29.47
C PRO A 58 49.61 18.74 -30.55
N THR A 59 49.55 17.41 -30.60
CA THR A 59 50.13 16.59 -31.68
C THR A 59 49.21 16.64 -32.90
N ALA A 60 49.81 16.81 -34.09
CA ALA A 60 49.11 16.90 -35.37
C ALA A 60 48.27 15.63 -35.66
N ALA A 61 47.04 15.86 -36.19
CA ALA A 61 46.14 14.80 -36.59
C ALA A 61 46.65 13.99 -37.79
N PRO A 62 46.45 12.66 -37.83
CA PRO A 62 46.70 11.85 -39.01
C PRO A 62 45.69 12.14 -40.12
N ALA A 63 46.14 12.07 -41.37
CA ALA A 63 45.33 12.27 -42.57
C ALA A 63 44.21 11.26 -42.68
N ALA A 64 43.04 11.72 -43.12
CA ALA A 64 41.83 10.89 -43.32
C ALA A 64 42.03 9.83 -44.42
N PRO A 65 41.55 8.59 -44.22
CA PRO A 65 41.52 7.60 -45.30
C PRO A 65 40.44 7.94 -46.33
N ALA A 66 40.70 7.55 -47.59
CA ALA A 66 39.80 7.74 -48.73
C ALA A 66 38.43 7.09 -48.55
N PRO A 67 37.34 7.62 -49.15
CA PRO A 67 36.01 7.11 -48.95
C PRO A 67 35.84 5.69 -49.52
N THR A 68 35.55 4.75 -48.66
CA THR A 68 35.09 3.39 -49.05
C THR A 68 33.65 3.50 -49.53
N ALA A 69 33.31 2.82 -50.63
CA ALA A 69 32.01 2.80 -51.24
C ALA A 69 30.91 2.45 -50.24
N VAL A 70 29.86 3.28 -50.18
CA VAL A 70 28.65 3.07 -49.36
C VAL A 70 27.95 1.81 -49.88
N PRO A 71 27.67 0.81 -49.05
CA PRO A 71 26.78 -0.26 -49.43
C PRO A 71 25.37 0.33 -49.72
N ALA A 72 24.71 -0.18 -50.73
CA ALA A 72 23.35 0.20 -51.13
C ALA A 72 22.44 0.16 -49.88
N ALA A 73 21.63 1.22 -49.72
CA ALA A 73 20.63 1.32 -48.65
C ALA A 73 19.76 0.07 -48.67
N ALA A 74 19.67 -0.62 -47.54
CA ALA A 74 18.68 -1.66 -47.33
C ALA A 74 17.30 -1.05 -47.57
N GLU A 75 16.45 -1.76 -48.32
CA GLU A 75 15.07 -1.38 -48.51
C GLU A 75 14.42 -1.10 -47.16
N PRO A 76 13.55 -0.07 -47.04
CA PRO A 76 12.89 0.24 -45.78
C PRO A 76 12.08 -1.01 -45.36
N THR A 77 12.45 -1.57 -44.22
CA THR A 77 11.66 -2.61 -43.54
C THR A 77 10.24 -2.07 -43.42
N ALA A 78 9.27 -2.80 -43.92
CA ALA A 78 7.86 -2.42 -43.86
C ALA A 78 7.51 -1.99 -42.42
N ALA A 79 6.83 -0.85 -42.29
CA ALA A 79 6.33 -0.38 -41.00
C ALA A 79 5.56 -1.51 -40.33
N PRO A 80 5.71 -1.73 -39.00
CA PRO A 80 4.95 -2.74 -38.29
C PRO A 80 3.45 -2.57 -38.58
N ALA A 81 2.76 -3.67 -38.82
CA ALA A 81 1.32 -3.64 -39.08
C ALA A 81 0.63 -2.94 -37.89
N ALA A 82 -0.30 -2.00 -38.19
CA ALA A 82 -1.09 -1.31 -37.19
C ALA A 82 -1.82 -2.32 -36.30
N GLY A 83 -1.93 -2.03 -35.01
CA GLY A 83 -2.66 -2.84 -34.01
C GLY A 83 -4.13 -3.07 -34.43
N GLY A 84 -4.82 -3.95 -33.72
CA GLY A 84 -6.19 -4.36 -33.98
C GLY A 84 -6.34 -5.89 -34.06
N GLY A 85 -5.28 -6.65 -33.72
CA GLY A 85 -5.30 -8.11 -33.61
C GLY A 85 -5.92 -8.62 -32.31
N ILE A 86 -6.09 -9.94 -32.21
CA ILE A 86 -6.47 -10.61 -30.97
C ILE A 86 -5.19 -11.07 -30.27
N LEU A 87 -5.02 -10.65 -29.02
CA LEU A 87 -3.93 -11.07 -28.14
C LEU A 87 -4.51 -11.67 -26.86
N ASN A 88 -4.13 -12.90 -26.54
CA ASN A 88 -4.62 -13.63 -25.34
C ASN A 88 -6.15 -13.68 -25.21
N GLY A 89 -6.87 -13.65 -26.34
CA GLY A 89 -8.33 -13.60 -26.38
C GLY A 89 -8.95 -12.25 -26.10
N ALA A 90 -8.14 -11.17 -26.00
CA ALA A 90 -8.59 -9.79 -25.98
C ALA A 90 -8.30 -9.09 -27.31
N THR A 91 -9.14 -8.14 -27.71
CA THR A 91 -8.91 -7.31 -28.89
C THR A 91 -8.00 -6.15 -28.53
N LEU A 92 -6.85 -6.06 -29.20
CA LEU A 92 -5.96 -4.89 -29.05
C LEU A 92 -6.62 -3.65 -29.64
N PRO A 93 -6.51 -2.48 -28.98
CA PRO A 93 -6.90 -1.19 -29.55
C PRO A 93 -6.23 -0.89 -30.89
N ALA A 94 -6.88 -0.08 -31.72
CA ALA A 94 -6.39 0.22 -33.08
C ALA A 94 -5.04 0.92 -33.12
N ASP A 95 -4.72 1.68 -32.07
CA ASP A 95 -3.44 2.39 -31.88
C ASP A 95 -2.40 1.56 -31.12
N ALA A 96 -2.73 0.31 -30.74
CA ALA A 96 -1.78 -0.56 -30.05
C ALA A 96 -0.57 -0.90 -30.94
N ALA A 97 0.60 -0.99 -30.32
CA ALA A 97 1.78 -1.57 -30.96
C ALA A 97 1.59 -3.06 -31.24
N PRO A 98 2.38 -3.65 -32.15
CA PRO A 98 2.34 -5.09 -32.42
C PRO A 98 2.53 -5.93 -31.14
N PRO A 99 2.01 -7.20 -31.12
CA PRO A 99 2.05 -8.05 -29.94
C PRO A 99 3.42 -8.21 -29.28
N GLU A 100 4.48 -8.26 -30.04
CA GLU A 100 5.87 -8.37 -29.56
C GLU A 100 6.35 -7.16 -28.77
N TYR A 101 5.71 -6.00 -28.92
CA TYR A 101 5.95 -4.79 -28.15
C TYR A 101 5.04 -4.67 -26.92
N GLN A 102 4.05 -5.55 -26.75
CA GLN A 102 3.19 -5.56 -25.56
C GLN A 102 3.94 -6.17 -24.37
N VAL A 103 5.04 -5.52 -23.98
CA VAL A 103 5.95 -5.94 -22.91
C VAL A 103 6.10 -4.79 -21.91
N LEU A 104 5.74 -5.05 -20.65
CA LEU A 104 5.95 -4.12 -19.55
C LEU A 104 7.29 -4.43 -18.87
N VAL A 105 8.17 -3.44 -18.81
CA VAL A 105 9.42 -3.52 -18.04
C VAL A 105 9.33 -2.58 -16.85
N ALA A 106 9.59 -3.11 -15.66
CA ALA A 106 9.59 -2.33 -14.44
C ALA A 106 10.69 -2.81 -13.49
N TYR A 107 11.02 -2.02 -12.47
CA TYR A 107 11.96 -2.44 -11.43
C TYR A 107 11.21 -2.96 -10.19
N HIS A 108 11.84 -3.89 -9.48
CA HIS A 108 11.53 -4.20 -8.09
C HIS A 108 12.79 -4.07 -7.22
N GLN A 109 12.60 -3.87 -5.92
CA GLN A 109 13.72 -3.65 -5.01
C GLN A 109 14.60 -4.90 -4.92
N ILE A 110 15.92 -4.75 -5.14
CA ILE A 110 16.88 -5.88 -5.18
C ILE A 110 16.95 -6.65 -3.86
N ASP A 111 16.77 -5.94 -2.74
CA ASP A 111 16.78 -6.51 -1.39
C ASP A 111 15.38 -6.93 -0.92
N ALA A 112 14.39 -6.96 -1.83
CA ALA A 112 13.04 -7.37 -1.51
C ALA A 112 13.01 -8.79 -0.95
N THR A 113 12.42 -8.92 0.24
CA THR A 113 12.22 -10.22 0.87
C THR A 113 10.81 -10.71 0.60
N PHE A 114 10.62 -11.48 -0.45
CA PHE A 114 9.42 -12.28 -0.63
C PHE A 114 9.81 -13.73 -0.91
N THR A 115 9.07 -14.65 -0.32
CA THR A 115 9.38 -16.09 -0.38
C THR A 115 8.73 -16.76 -1.57
N SER A 116 7.63 -16.20 -2.06
CA SER A 116 6.90 -16.64 -3.23
C SER A 116 6.40 -15.44 -4.03
N PRO A 117 6.34 -15.54 -5.37
CA PRO A 117 5.71 -14.55 -6.23
C PRO A 117 4.17 -14.64 -6.23
N ASN A 118 3.57 -15.47 -5.40
CA ASN A 118 2.13 -15.53 -5.16
C ASN A 118 1.80 -15.00 -3.76
N PHE A 119 0.88 -14.06 -3.68
CA PHE A 119 0.52 -13.37 -2.44
C PHE A 119 -0.01 -14.33 -1.36
N MET A 120 -0.78 -15.35 -1.74
CA MET A 120 -1.39 -16.28 -0.79
C MET A 120 -0.41 -17.33 -0.25
N GLU A 121 0.76 -17.46 -0.87
CA GLU A 121 1.81 -18.41 -0.45
C GLU A 121 3.01 -17.71 0.22
N THR A 122 3.14 -16.39 0.09
CA THR A 122 4.31 -15.67 0.61
C THR A 122 4.30 -15.55 2.12
N VAL A 123 5.45 -15.80 2.75
CA VAL A 123 5.68 -15.58 4.18
C VAL A 123 6.10 -14.14 4.45
N TYR A 124 6.82 -13.53 3.50
CA TYR A 124 7.25 -12.13 3.55
C TYR A 124 6.93 -11.46 2.23
N ASN A 125 6.44 -10.22 2.30
CA ASN A 125 6.11 -9.40 1.15
C ASN A 125 6.62 -7.97 1.36
N GLU A 126 7.92 -7.84 1.64
CA GLU A 126 8.57 -6.56 1.88
C GLU A 126 9.43 -6.11 0.70
N GLY A 127 9.40 -4.81 0.44
CA GLY A 127 10.38 -4.10 -0.41
C GLY A 127 10.21 -4.29 -1.89
N GLY A 128 9.07 -4.74 -2.37
CA GLY A 128 8.96 -4.89 -3.77
C GLY A 128 7.57 -4.79 -4.30
N PHE A 129 7.47 -5.06 -5.50
CA PHE A 129 6.31 -5.24 -6.32
C PHE A 129 5.34 -6.27 -5.73
N GLY A 130 4.85 -6.04 -4.53
CA GLY A 130 3.80 -6.87 -3.93
C GLY A 130 2.60 -7.06 -4.86
N SER A 131 2.42 -6.11 -5.77
CA SER A 131 1.44 -6.12 -6.82
C SER A 131 1.74 -7.08 -7.99
N ILE A 132 3.00 -7.36 -8.32
CA ILE A 132 3.32 -8.38 -9.36
C ILE A 132 3.01 -9.80 -8.86
N ALA A 133 3.05 -10.03 -7.56
CA ALA A 133 2.70 -11.32 -6.97
C ALA A 133 1.24 -11.73 -7.22
N ASN A 134 0.37 -10.79 -7.62
CA ASN A 134 -1.07 -11.03 -7.77
C ASN A 134 -1.50 -11.30 -9.22
N VAL A 135 -0.58 -11.48 -10.15
CA VAL A 135 -0.93 -11.72 -11.55
C VAL A 135 -1.15 -13.19 -11.90
N THR A 136 -0.76 -14.12 -11.03
CA THR A 136 -0.81 -15.57 -11.29
C THR A 136 -2.05 -16.27 -10.72
N GLY A 137 -2.75 -15.63 -9.77
CA GLY A 137 -3.96 -16.15 -9.13
C GLY A 137 -5.22 -15.42 -9.57
N GLU A 138 -6.35 -16.13 -9.67
CA GLU A 138 -7.66 -15.52 -9.87
C GLU A 138 -8.35 -15.28 -8.53
N PRO A 139 -8.67 -14.02 -8.15
CA PRO A 139 -9.39 -13.74 -6.94
C PRO A 139 -10.89 -14.07 -7.07
N LEU A 140 -11.63 -14.15 -5.97
CA LEU A 140 -13.08 -14.30 -6.00
C LEU A 140 -13.76 -13.10 -6.64
N VAL A 141 -13.31 -11.91 -6.28
CA VAL A 141 -13.79 -10.63 -6.80
C VAL A 141 -12.59 -9.72 -7.06
N ARG A 142 -12.78 -8.69 -7.86
CA ARG A 142 -11.79 -7.65 -8.11
C ARG A 142 -12.36 -6.27 -7.91
N LEU A 143 -11.52 -5.25 -8.03
CA LEU A 143 -11.92 -3.87 -7.96
C LEU A 143 -11.82 -3.22 -9.34
N ASN A 144 -12.79 -2.36 -9.69
CA ASN A 144 -12.64 -1.48 -10.83
C ASN A 144 -11.86 -0.20 -10.45
N LYS A 145 -11.55 0.63 -11.43
CA LYS A 145 -10.76 1.85 -11.20
C LYS A 145 -11.40 2.84 -10.20
N ASP A 146 -12.72 2.77 -10.05
CA ASP A 146 -13.50 3.61 -9.11
C ASP A 146 -13.83 2.89 -7.80
N PHE A 147 -13.06 1.84 -7.48
CA PHE A 147 -13.11 1.06 -6.24
C PHE A 147 -14.39 0.22 -6.05
N GLY A 148 -15.19 0.07 -7.09
CA GLY A 148 -16.35 -0.83 -7.08
C GLY A 148 -15.92 -2.29 -7.12
N VAL A 149 -16.61 -3.16 -6.36
CA VAL A 149 -16.39 -4.60 -6.41
C VAL A 149 -17.02 -5.18 -7.67
N GLU A 150 -16.24 -5.91 -8.45
CA GLU A 150 -16.63 -6.55 -9.71
C GLU A 150 -16.45 -8.06 -9.67
N PRO A 151 -17.17 -8.82 -10.52
CA PRO A 151 -16.95 -10.25 -10.71
C PRO A 151 -15.51 -10.56 -11.16
N ALA A 152 -14.95 -11.64 -10.55
CA ALA A 152 -13.73 -12.29 -11.03
C ALA A 152 -14.00 -13.79 -11.17
N ALA A 153 -13.48 -14.67 -10.31
CA ALA A 153 -13.87 -16.06 -10.32
C ALA A 153 -15.35 -16.25 -9.93
N ALA A 154 -15.86 -15.44 -9.00
CA ALA A 154 -17.27 -15.42 -8.66
C ALA A 154 -18.03 -14.50 -9.62
N LEU A 155 -18.98 -15.07 -10.38
CA LEU A 155 -19.85 -14.31 -11.29
C LEU A 155 -20.91 -13.50 -10.54
N LYS A 156 -21.31 -13.97 -9.36
CA LYS A 156 -22.26 -13.31 -8.47
C LYS A 156 -22.11 -13.80 -7.04
N TRP A 157 -22.62 -13.01 -6.10
CA TRP A 157 -22.65 -13.35 -4.69
C TRP A 157 -23.92 -12.80 -4.02
N SER A 158 -24.27 -13.41 -2.90
CA SER A 158 -25.39 -12.99 -2.06
C SER A 158 -25.12 -13.35 -0.62
N SER A 159 -25.79 -12.66 0.31
CA SER A 159 -25.74 -13.00 1.73
C SER A 159 -27.10 -13.48 2.24
N ASN A 160 -27.08 -14.17 3.41
CA ASN A 160 -28.30 -14.31 4.21
C ASN A 160 -28.75 -12.93 4.74
N PRO A 161 -30.00 -12.81 5.26
CA PRO A 161 -30.50 -11.53 5.79
C PRO A 161 -29.65 -10.94 6.92
N GLU A 162 -28.97 -11.79 7.70
CA GLU A 162 -28.11 -11.40 8.81
C GLU A 162 -26.72 -10.95 8.34
N GLY A 163 -26.35 -11.15 7.06
CA GLY A 163 -25.05 -10.80 6.49
C GLY A 163 -23.86 -11.55 7.08
N THR A 164 -24.13 -12.74 7.62
CA THR A 164 -23.12 -13.60 8.24
C THR A 164 -22.75 -14.81 7.40
N VAL A 165 -23.53 -15.12 6.37
CA VAL A 165 -23.27 -16.23 5.43
C VAL A 165 -23.32 -15.70 4.01
N TRP A 166 -22.19 -15.73 3.33
CA TRP A 166 -22.05 -15.30 1.96
C TRP A 166 -21.87 -16.49 1.04
N THR A 167 -22.61 -16.49 -0.08
CA THR A 167 -22.52 -17.51 -1.13
C THR A 167 -21.95 -16.86 -2.39
N PHE A 168 -20.89 -17.45 -2.94
CA PHE A 168 -20.23 -17.03 -4.18
C PHE A 168 -20.42 -18.11 -5.23
N GLU A 169 -20.98 -17.75 -6.39
CA GLU A 169 -21.17 -18.66 -7.52
C GLU A 169 -20.02 -18.47 -8.51
N LEU A 170 -19.17 -19.48 -8.65
CA LEU A 170 -17.96 -19.44 -9.47
C LEU A 170 -18.28 -19.69 -10.94
N ASP A 171 -17.49 -19.10 -11.85
CA ASP A 171 -17.54 -19.42 -13.28
C ASP A 171 -17.06 -20.86 -13.51
N PRO A 172 -17.93 -21.75 -14.01
CA PRO A 172 -17.59 -23.15 -14.24
C PRO A 172 -16.60 -23.39 -15.39
N ASN A 173 -16.27 -22.34 -16.16
CA ASN A 173 -15.34 -22.43 -17.29
C ASN A 173 -13.88 -22.16 -16.88
N LEU A 174 -13.63 -21.73 -15.63
CA LEU A 174 -12.28 -21.43 -15.17
C LEU A 174 -11.45 -22.70 -15.08
N VAL A 175 -10.21 -22.59 -15.54
CA VAL A 175 -9.24 -23.68 -15.53
C VAL A 175 -7.87 -23.18 -15.07
N TRP A 176 -7.10 -24.05 -14.49
CA TRP A 176 -5.68 -23.84 -14.21
C TRP A 176 -4.84 -23.89 -15.49
N SER A 177 -3.61 -23.40 -15.43
CA SER A 177 -2.68 -23.41 -16.57
C SER A 177 -2.28 -24.81 -17.03
N ASP A 178 -2.49 -25.83 -16.21
CA ASP A 178 -2.35 -27.25 -16.54
C ASP A 178 -3.60 -27.87 -17.18
N GLY A 179 -4.67 -27.08 -17.36
CA GLY A 179 -5.93 -27.49 -17.95
C GLY A 179 -6.93 -28.13 -16.99
N THR A 180 -6.60 -28.31 -15.72
CA THR A 180 -7.55 -28.83 -14.72
C THR A 180 -8.60 -27.78 -14.34
N PRO A 181 -9.85 -28.18 -14.01
CA PRO A 181 -10.87 -27.22 -13.57
C PRO A 181 -10.47 -26.49 -12.29
N LEU A 182 -10.77 -25.19 -12.21
CA LEU A 182 -10.70 -24.42 -10.97
C LEU A 182 -12.04 -24.59 -10.24
N THR A 183 -11.99 -24.92 -8.96
CA THR A 183 -13.20 -25.24 -8.17
C THR A 183 -13.23 -24.53 -6.83
N ALA A 184 -14.39 -24.57 -6.17
CA ALA A 184 -14.55 -24.04 -4.82
C ALA A 184 -13.64 -24.76 -3.80
N ASP A 185 -13.26 -26.02 -4.04
CA ASP A 185 -12.32 -26.74 -3.19
C ASP A 185 -10.92 -26.14 -3.20
N ASP A 186 -10.49 -25.51 -4.31
CA ASP A 186 -9.20 -24.80 -4.37
C ASP A 186 -9.21 -23.58 -3.46
N TYR A 187 -10.31 -22.81 -3.44
CA TYR A 187 -10.47 -21.70 -2.50
C TYR A 187 -10.51 -22.17 -1.05
N VAL A 188 -11.23 -23.25 -0.74
CA VAL A 188 -11.25 -23.83 0.61
C VAL A 188 -9.84 -24.25 1.03
N ALA A 189 -9.08 -24.89 0.14
CA ALA A 189 -7.70 -25.28 0.39
C ALA A 189 -6.80 -24.06 0.62
N THR A 190 -6.97 -22.99 -0.17
CA THR A 190 -6.24 -21.74 -0.04
C THR A 190 -6.47 -21.08 1.32
N PHE A 191 -7.72 -20.89 1.72
CA PHE A 191 -8.04 -20.27 3.01
C PHE A 191 -7.54 -21.11 4.18
N ARG A 192 -7.61 -22.45 4.10
CA ARG A 192 -7.04 -23.35 5.11
C ARG A 192 -5.52 -23.27 5.16
N TYR A 193 -4.86 -23.19 4.01
CA TYR A 193 -3.42 -23.00 3.93
C TYR A 193 -3.00 -21.69 4.61
N CYS A 194 -3.67 -20.57 4.31
CA CYS A 194 -3.40 -19.26 4.89
C CYS A 194 -3.71 -19.19 6.39
N ALA A 195 -4.67 -19.97 6.88
CA ALA A 195 -5.04 -20.04 8.30
C ALA A 195 -4.20 -21.04 9.10
N ASP A 196 -3.41 -21.92 8.44
CA ASP A 196 -2.55 -22.88 9.14
C ASP A 196 -1.30 -22.18 9.69
N PRO A 197 -1.08 -22.17 11.01
CA PRO A 197 0.09 -21.55 11.61
C PRO A 197 1.43 -22.12 11.13
N LYS A 198 1.43 -23.33 10.54
CA LYS A 198 2.65 -23.96 9.97
C LYS A 198 3.18 -23.22 8.75
N HIS A 199 2.30 -22.53 8.00
CA HIS A 199 2.68 -21.80 6.79
C HIS A 199 3.08 -20.37 7.08
N ALA A 200 2.73 -19.82 8.27
CA ALA A 200 3.09 -18.46 8.71
C ALA A 200 2.78 -17.38 7.65
N TRP A 201 1.61 -17.46 7.02
CA TRP A 201 1.21 -16.49 6.00
C TRP A 201 1.24 -15.06 6.55
N ASP A 202 1.91 -14.16 5.84
CA ASP A 202 2.21 -12.80 6.31
C ASP A 202 0.94 -11.96 6.58
N PHE A 203 -0.13 -12.21 5.82
CA PHE A 203 -1.41 -11.49 5.94
C PHE A 203 -2.47 -12.23 6.77
N ALA A 204 -2.11 -13.19 7.61
CA ALA A 204 -3.08 -13.91 8.43
C ALA A 204 -3.97 -13.00 9.30
N TRP A 205 -3.48 -11.83 9.70
CA TRP A 205 -4.25 -10.79 10.40
C TRP A 205 -5.38 -10.18 9.58
N TYR A 206 -5.33 -10.28 8.24
CA TYR A 206 -6.24 -9.59 7.33
C TYR A 206 -7.68 -10.08 7.45
N TYR A 207 -7.89 -11.37 7.61
CA TYR A 207 -9.21 -11.99 7.74
C TYR A 207 -9.73 -12.04 9.18
N SER A 208 -9.05 -11.39 10.13
CA SER A 208 -9.52 -11.15 11.49
C SER A 208 -10.62 -10.07 11.55
N ALA A 209 -11.11 -9.73 12.74
CA ALA A 209 -12.12 -8.67 12.91
C ALA A 209 -11.61 -7.29 12.41
N PRO A 210 -12.50 -6.43 11.87
CA PRO A 210 -13.94 -6.62 11.71
C PRO A 210 -14.28 -7.53 10.52
N GLY A 211 -15.41 -8.23 10.62
CA GLY A 211 -15.82 -9.19 9.59
C GLY A 211 -14.90 -10.42 9.51
N GLU A 212 -14.45 -10.89 10.68
CA GLU A 212 -13.66 -12.12 10.79
C GLU A 212 -14.35 -13.28 10.07
N ILE A 213 -13.61 -14.00 9.23
CA ILE A 213 -14.05 -15.31 8.76
C ILE A 213 -14.20 -16.20 10.01
N LYS A 214 -15.35 -16.82 10.17
CA LYS A 214 -15.68 -17.62 11.35
C LYS A 214 -14.55 -18.62 11.69
N ASN A 215 -14.11 -18.59 12.93
CA ASN A 215 -12.98 -19.37 13.48
C ASN A 215 -11.60 -19.01 12.92
N TRP A 216 -11.43 -17.96 12.15
CA TRP A 216 -10.15 -17.59 11.55
C TRP A 216 -9.04 -17.43 12.59
N ASP A 217 -9.24 -16.55 13.58
CA ASP A 217 -8.24 -16.27 14.63
C ASP A 217 -7.89 -17.50 15.46
N ASN A 218 -8.86 -18.38 15.70
CA ASN A 218 -8.66 -19.62 16.44
C ASN A 218 -7.87 -20.66 15.59
N CYS A 219 -8.10 -20.73 14.29
CA CYS A 219 -7.34 -21.58 13.38
C CYS A 219 -5.90 -21.09 13.27
N VAL A 220 -5.69 -19.78 13.02
CA VAL A 220 -4.37 -19.13 12.96
C VAL A 220 -3.58 -19.32 14.28
N ALA A 221 -4.26 -19.33 15.41
CA ALA A 221 -3.66 -19.60 16.72
C ALA A 221 -3.44 -21.11 17.00
N GLY A 222 -3.82 -22.01 16.09
CA GLY A 222 -3.73 -23.46 16.28
C GLY A 222 -4.69 -24.04 17.34
N LYS A 223 -5.72 -23.28 17.74
CA LYS A 223 -6.69 -23.65 18.80
C LYS A 223 -7.89 -24.43 18.26
N THR A 224 -8.18 -24.28 16.97
CA THR A 224 -9.32 -24.90 16.30
C THR A 224 -8.83 -25.60 15.04
N PRO A 225 -9.29 -26.83 14.73
CA PRO A 225 -8.96 -27.52 13.49
C PRO A 225 -9.40 -26.73 12.26
N LEU A 226 -8.60 -26.80 11.17
CA LEU A 226 -8.82 -26.06 9.93
C LEU A 226 -10.10 -26.45 9.19
N ASP A 227 -10.66 -27.62 9.43
CA ASP A 227 -11.93 -28.06 8.87
C ASP A 227 -13.14 -27.34 9.48
N GLN A 228 -12.96 -26.67 10.64
CA GLN A 228 -13.97 -25.82 11.28
C GLN A 228 -13.89 -24.35 10.84
N LEU A 229 -12.97 -24.01 9.94
CA LEU A 229 -12.91 -22.67 9.35
C LEU A 229 -14.21 -22.38 8.60
N GLY A 230 -14.73 -21.16 8.70
CA GLY A 230 -15.99 -20.71 8.06
C GLY A 230 -15.91 -20.58 6.54
N VAL A 231 -15.15 -21.44 5.86
CA VAL A 231 -15.05 -21.51 4.40
C VAL A 231 -15.27 -22.94 3.94
N LYS A 232 -16.27 -23.15 3.05
CA LYS A 232 -16.63 -24.48 2.57
C LYS A 232 -17.16 -24.45 1.13
N ALA A 233 -16.96 -25.54 0.41
CA ALA A 233 -17.55 -25.76 -0.91
C ALA A 233 -18.95 -26.39 -0.77
N ASP A 234 -19.90 -25.95 -1.59
CA ASP A 234 -21.19 -26.58 -1.83
C ASP A 234 -21.25 -27.01 -3.32
N GLY A 235 -20.54 -28.08 -3.62
CA GLY A 235 -20.24 -28.50 -4.99
C GLY A 235 -19.06 -27.73 -5.62
N PRO A 236 -18.72 -28.02 -6.90
CA PRO A 236 -17.51 -27.51 -7.51
C PRO A 236 -17.52 -25.98 -7.74
N ASN A 237 -18.71 -25.39 -7.96
CA ASN A 237 -18.85 -24.01 -8.43
C ASN A 237 -19.53 -23.10 -7.39
N LYS A 238 -19.61 -23.50 -6.14
CA LYS A 238 -20.21 -22.68 -5.09
C LYS A 238 -19.34 -22.67 -3.84
N LEU A 239 -18.89 -21.47 -3.44
CA LEU A 239 -18.14 -21.24 -2.23
C LEU A 239 -19.04 -20.54 -1.20
N ILE A 240 -19.03 -21.03 0.03
CA ILE A 240 -19.71 -20.42 1.16
C ILE A 240 -18.65 -19.88 2.11
N VAL A 241 -18.77 -18.59 2.49
CA VAL A 241 -17.93 -17.94 3.49
C VAL A 241 -18.81 -17.43 4.63
N GLU A 242 -18.56 -17.95 5.82
CA GLU A 242 -19.25 -17.54 7.06
C GLU A 242 -18.39 -16.51 7.79
N SER A 243 -18.98 -15.39 8.20
CA SER A 243 -18.34 -14.41 9.09
C SER A 243 -18.81 -14.57 10.53
N ALA A 244 -17.96 -14.21 11.49
CA ALA A 244 -18.30 -14.28 12.92
C ALA A 244 -19.35 -13.24 13.33
N THR A 245 -19.45 -12.14 12.58
CA THR A 245 -20.41 -11.04 12.77
C THR A 245 -20.94 -10.58 11.43
N PRO A 246 -22.05 -9.80 11.35
CA PRO A 246 -22.51 -9.19 10.11
C PRO A 246 -21.39 -8.45 9.40
N ALA A 247 -21.17 -8.77 8.13
CA ALA A 247 -20.07 -8.21 7.34
C ALA A 247 -20.52 -7.88 5.90
N PRO A 248 -21.31 -6.81 5.69
CA PRO A 248 -21.76 -6.40 4.36
C PRO A 248 -20.61 -6.04 3.41
N PHE A 249 -19.45 -5.72 3.95
CA PHE A 249 -18.21 -5.42 3.24
C PHE A 249 -17.35 -6.65 2.92
N LEU A 250 -17.79 -7.88 3.27
CA LEU A 250 -16.99 -9.10 3.06
C LEU A 250 -16.59 -9.29 1.58
N PRO A 251 -17.45 -9.04 0.57
CA PRO A 251 -17.02 -9.12 -0.82
C PRO A 251 -15.85 -8.17 -1.13
N ALA A 252 -15.88 -6.92 -0.65
CA ALA A 252 -14.76 -5.99 -0.83
C ALA A 252 -13.48 -6.45 -0.10
N LYS A 253 -13.59 -7.20 0.99
CA LYS A 253 -12.45 -7.79 1.71
C LYS A 253 -11.85 -8.97 0.95
N LEU A 254 -12.64 -9.68 0.14
CA LEU A 254 -12.24 -10.88 -0.58
C LEU A 254 -11.53 -10.60 -1.93
N PHE A 255 -11.19 -9.34 -2.25
CA PHE A 255 -10.34 -9.09 -3.41
C PHE A 255 -8.90 -9.62 -3.21
N TYR A 256 -8.46 -9.89 -1.97
CA TYR A 256 -7.22 -10.59 -1.64
C TYR A 256 -7.39 -12.12 -1.55
N SER A 257 -8.16 -12.72 -2.42
CA SER A 257 -8.45 -14.15 -2.40
C SER A 257 -7.90 -14.90 -3.62
N GLU A 258 -6.71 -14.52 -4.11
CA GLU A 258 -6.07 -15.27 -5.19
C GLU A 258 -5.94 -16.73 -4.78
N VAL A 259 -6.36 -17.61 -5.68
CA VAL A 259 -6.49 -19.03 -5.35
C VAL A 259 -5.19 -19.79 -5.59
N LEU A 260 -4.92 -20.76 -4.71
CA LEU A 260 -3.87 -21.77 -4.84
C LEU A 260 -4.49 -23.12 -5.24
N GLN A 261 -3.84 -23.86 -6.14
CA GLN A 261 -4.33 -25.16 -6.57
C GLN A 261 -4.20 -26.20 -5.47
N LYS A 262 -5.31 -26.80 -5.05
CA LYS A 262 -5.35 -27.81 -3.99
C LYS A 262 -4.39 -28.98 -4.25
N ALA A 263 -4.40 -29.53 -5.46
CA ALA A 263 -3.55 -30.65 -5.82
C ALA A 263 -2.06 -30.30 -5.78
N ALA A 264 -1.69 -29.08 -6.18
CA ALA A 264 -0.32 -28.60 -6.11
C ALA A 264 0.12 -28.37 -4.65
N LEU A 265 -0.74 -27.81 -3.80
CA LEU A 265 -0.49 -27.67 -2.35
C LEU A 265 -0.25 -29.03 -1.69
N GLU A 266 -1.11 -30.01 -1.96
CA GLU A 266 -0.99 -31.37 -1.42
C GLU A 266 0.32 -32.06 -1.88
N LYS A 267 0.72 -31.86 -3.15
CA LYS A 267 1.97 -32.36 -3.69
C LYS A 267 3.21 -31.68 -3.12
N ALA A 268 3.16 -30.38 -2.92
CA ALA A 268 4.28 -29.58 -2.40
C ALA A 268 4.52 -29.82 -0.91
N GLY A 269 3.48 -30.20 -0.15
CA GLY A 269 3.57 -30.39 1.31
C GLY A 269 3.93 -29.11 2.03
N SER A 270 5.18 -29.01 2.50
CA SER A 270 5.71 -27.79 3.13
C SER A 270 6.46 -26.85 2.17
N GLY A 271 6.59 -27.25 0.89
CA GLY A 271 7.25 -26.45 -0.14
C GLY A 271 6.34 -25.35 -0.70
N LEU A 272 6.95 -24.37 -1.37
CA LEU A 272 6.27 -23.28 -2.06
C LEU A 272 6.21 -23.59 -3.56
N TYR A 273 5.09 -24.15 -4.04
CA TYR A 273 4.99 -24.61 -5.43
C TYR A 273 4.96 -23.47 -6.45
N THR A 274 4.53 -22.27 -6.05
CA THR A 274 4.49 -21.10 -6.94
C THR A 274 5.84 -20.40 -7.07
N ALA A 275 6.83 -20.80 -6.26
CA ALA A 275 8.16 -20.18 -6.24
C ALA A 275 9.13 -20.74 -7.31
N ASP A 276 8.75 -21.80 -8.01
CA ASP A 276 9.55 -22.40 -9.09
C ASP A 276 8.71 -22.48 -10.38
N PRO A 277 9.18 -21.88 -11.49
CA PRO A 277 8.50 -21.95 -12.78
C PRO A 277 8.15 -23.37 -13.25
N ALA A 278 8.93 -24.38 -12.80
CA ALA A 278 8.70 -25.78 -13.18
C ALA A 278 7.51 -26.43 -12.45
N THR A 279 7.13 -25.89 -11.29
CA THR A 279 6.04 -26.41 -10.45
C THR A 279 4.85 -25.45 -10.37
N ALA A 280 5.05 -24.17 -10.70
CA ALA A 280 4.02 -23.15 -10.62
C ALA A 280 2.89 -23.43 -11.61
N VAL A 281 1.65 -23.50 -11.09
CA VAL A 281 0.42 -23.49 -11.88
C VAL A 281 -0.37 -22.23 -11.56
N ALA A 282 -0.91 -21.60 -12.58
CA ALA A 282 -1.62 -20.33 -12.49
C ALA A 282 -3.10 -20.51 -12.80
N SER A 283 -3.96 -19.83 -12.06
CA SER A 283 -5.37 -19.66 -12.39
C SER A 283 -5.66 -18.29 -13.01
N GLY A 284 -4.73 -17.34 -12.82
CA GLY A 284 -4.84 -15.96 -13.27
C GLY A 284 -4.34 -15.71 -14.69
N PRO A 285 -4.31 -14.43 -15.10
CA PRO A 285 -3.99 -14.00 -16.46
C PRO A 285 -2.53 -14.21 -16.87
N TYR A 286 -1.62 -14.45 -15.93
CA TYR A 286 -0.19 -14.68 -16.21
C TYR A 286 0.34 -15.93 -15.53
N MET A 287 1.45 -16.43 -16.09
CA MET A 287 2.24 -17.54 -15.55
C MET A 287 3.67 -17.09 -15.28
N LEU A 288 4.25 -17.53 -14.16
CA LEU A 288 5.67 -17.36 -13.89
C LEU A 288 6.50 -18.17 -14.90
N LYS A 289 7.40 -17.52 -15.63
CA LYS A 289 8.31 -18.16 -16.59
C LYS A 289 9.76 -18.20 -16.12
N GLU A 290 10.17 -17.19 -15.37
CA GLU A 290 11.52 -17.12 -14.84
C GLU A 290 11.49 -16.39 -13.48
N TRP A 291 12.24 -16.89 -12.53
CA TRP A 291 12.58 -16.18 -11.31
C TRP A 291 14.06 -16.41 -10.97
N LYS A 292 14.85 -15.44 -11.31
CA LYS A 292 16.26 -15.34 -10.86
C LYS A 292 16.34 -14.38 -9.69
N LYS A 293 16.45 -14.91 -8.49
CA LYS A 293 16.50 -14.11 -7.25
C LYS A 293 17.64 -13.11 -7.30
N GLY A 294 17.31 -11.83 -6.99
CA GLY A 294 18.26 -10.72 -7.06
C GLY A 294 18.61 -10.23 -8.48
N GLU A 295 17.97 -10.80 -9.52
CA GLU A 295 18.14 -10.36 -10.90
C GLU A 295 16.79 -9.96 -11.52
N ARG A 296 15.89 -10.92 -11.77
CA ARG A 296 14.61 -10.63 -12.43
C ARG A 296 13.54 -11.71 -12.23
N LEU A 297 12.29 -11.27 -12.41
CA LEU A 297 11.09 -12.07 -12.58
C LEU A 297 10.56 -11.85 -14.00
N VAL A 298 10.09 -12.91 -14.65
CA VAL A 298 9.42 -12.84 -15.96
C VAL A 298 8.09 -13.57 -15.88
N TYR A 299 7.02 -12.88 -16.24
CA TYR A 299 5.70 -13.45 -16.41
C TYR A 299 5.28 -13.34 -17.87
N GLU A 300 4.57 -14.35 -18.37
CA GLU A 300 3.93 -14.35 -19.68
C GLU A 300 2.43 -14.59 -19.54
N ALA A 301 1.66 -14.02 -20.45
CA ALA A 301 0.22 -14.22 -20.49
C ALA A 301 -0.13 -15.70 -20.52
N ASN A 302 -1.12 -16.10 -19.72
CA ASN A 302 -1.57 -17.47 -19.60
C ASN A 302 -2.49 -17.83 -20.77
N PRO A 303 -2.10 -18.69 -21.71
CA PRO A 303 -2.90 -19.00 -22.91
C PRO A 303 -4.16 -19.81 -22.59
N THR A 304 -4.23 -20.46 -21.43
CA THR A 304 -5.39 -21.23 -20.99
C THR A 304 -6.40 -20.40 -20.21
N TYR A 305 -6.05 -19.15 -19.85
CA TYR A 305 -6.89 -18.30 -19.00
C TYR A 305 -8.27 -18.03 -19.61
N LYS A 306 -9.32 -18.32 -18.84
CA LYS A 306 -10.73 -18.17 -19.24
C LYS A 306 -11.46 -17.04 -18.53
N GLY A 307 -10.85 -16.45 -17.48
CA GLY A 307 -11.45 -15.36 -16.73
C GLY A 307 -11.64 -14.07 -17.54
N SER A 308 -12.28 -13.09 -16.91
CA SER A 308 -12.62 -11.81 -17.54
C SER A 308 -11.45 -10.83 -17.65
N ASN A 309 -10.35 -11.05 -16.88
CA ASN A 309 -9.19 -10.15 -16.82
C ASN A 309 -8.15 -10.47 -17.91
N LYS A 310 -8.57 -10.53 -19.18
CA LYS A 310 -7.69 -10.88 -20.31
C LYS A 310 -6.66 -9.77 -20.53
N PRO A 311 -5.34 -10.08 -20.40
CA PRO A 311 -4.32 -9.06 -20.46
C PRO A 311 -4.06 -8.60 -21.89
N LEU A 312 -3.86 -7.29 -22.06
CA LEU A 312 -3.36 -6.68 -23.30
C LEU A 312 -1.82 -6.66 -23.34
N ILE A 313 -1.15 -6.74 -22.20
CA ILE A 313 0.30 -6.91 -22.11
C ILE A 313 0.63 -8.40 -22.21
N GLN A 314 1.55 -8.76 -23.11
CA GLN A 314 1.95 -10.15 -23.36
C GLN A 314 2.95 -10.67 -22.31
N LYS A 315 3.85 -9.80 -21.86
CA LYS A 315 4.97 -10.15 -20.99
C LYS A 315 5.20 -9.04 -19.97
N ILE A 316 5.55 -9.44 -18.75
CA ILE A 316 6.01 -8.54 -17.70
C ILE A 316 7.43 -8.96 -17.33
N ILE A 317 8.36 -8.02 -17.37
CA ILE A 317 9.75 -8.19 -16.95
C ILE A 317 9.99 -7.28 -15.76
N SER A 318 10.20 -7.85 -14.60
CA SER A 318 10.52 -7.13 -13.38
C SER A 318 11.99 -7.35 -13.03
N ILE A 319 12.78 -6.29 -13.09
CA ILE A 319 14.23 -6.32 -12.89
C ILE A 319 14.56 -5.88 -11.47
N ALA A 320 15.44 -6.62 -10.79
CA ALA A 320 15.89 -6.25 -9.46
C ALA A 320 16.84 -5.05 -9.54
N ALA A 321 16.52 -3.97 -8.85
CA ALA A 321 17.32 -2.75 -8.83
C ALA A 321 17.28 -2.10 -7.44
N LYS A 322 18.23 -1.20 -7.17
CA LYS A 322 18.21 -0.40 -5.94
C LYS A 322 17.26 0.79 -6.13
N PRO A 323 16.42 1.12 -5.14
CA PRO A 323 15.43 2.20 -5.27
C PRO A 323 16.01 3.53 -5.74
N GLU A 324 17.21 3.88 -5.30
CA GLU A 324 17.90 5.12 -5.70
C GLU A 324 18.31 5.16 -7.19
N THR A 325 18.23 4.04 -7.90
CA THR A 325 18.54 3.98 -9.35
C THR A 325 17.30 4.04 -10.24
N TYR A 326 16.09 3.96 -9.67
CA TYR A 326 14.86 3.84 -10.45
C TYR A 326 14.60 5.03 -11.34
N PHE A 327 14.78 6.26 -10.82
CA PHE A 327 14.53 7.45 -11.61
C PHE A 327 15.50 7.58 -12.79
N ALA A 328 16.78 7.28 -12.58
CA ALA A 328 17.77 7.26 -13.65
C ALA A 328 17.44 6.22 -14.74
N GLY A 329 17.05 5.00 -14.34
CA GLY A 329 16.61 3.95 -15.27
C GLY A 329 15.35 4.34 -16.05
N TYR A 330 14.41 5.02 -15.39
CA TYR A 330 13.22 5.56 -16.03
C TYR A 330 13.59 6.63 -17.08
N GLN A 331 14.45 7.59 -16.73
CA GLN A 331 14.93 8.62 -17.67
C GLN A 331 15.67 7.99 -18.86
N ALA A 332 16.46 6.95 -18.63
CA ALA A 332 17.17 6.21 -19.68
C ALA A 332 16.24 5.34 -20.57
N GLY A 333 14.95 5.21 -20.24
CA GLY A 333 14.00 4.35 -20.98
C GLY A 333 14.19 2.86 -20.75
N GLU A 334 14.89 2.47 -19.67
CA GLU A 334 15.09 1.07 -19.27
C GLU A 334 13.80 0.45 -18.74
N ILE A 335 12.95 1.25 -18.09
CA ILE A 335 11.65 0.85 -17.55
C ILE A 335 10.52 1.73 -18.08
N ASP A 336 9.32 1.17 -18.15
CA ASP A 336 8.12 1.81 -18.69
C ASP A 336 7.25 2.44 -17.58
N TYR A 337 7.42 1.95 -16.35
CA TYR A 337 6.67 2.33 -15.16
C TYR A 337 7.61 2.46 -13.97
N LEU A 338 7.43 3.53 -13.18
CA LEU A 338 8.13 3.77 -11.93
C LEU A 338 7.13 4.04 -10.81
N ASP A 339 7.20 3.24 -9.74
CA ASP A 339 6.45 3.48 -8.50
C ASP A 339 6.99 4.72 -7.79
N GLY A 340 6.18 5.76 -7.69
CA GLY A 340 6.58 7.05 -7.12
C GLY A 340 6.94 7.02 -5.63
N SER A 341 6.72 5.91 -4.93
CA SER A 341 7.13 5.77 -3.52
C SER A 341 8.64 5.77 -3.32
N VAL A 342 9.42 5.50 -4.38
CA VAL A 342 10.88 5.48 -4.34
C VAL A 342 11.53 6.81 -4.72
N LEU A 343 10.76 7.77 -5.26
CA LEU A 343 11.28 9.08 -5.68
C LEU A 343 11.81 9.87 -4.48
N GLN A 344 13.04 10.37 -4.64
CA GLN A 344 13.68 11.23 -3.66
C GLN A 344 13.25 12.70 -3.85
N THR A 345 13.53 13.55 -2.87
CA THR A 345 13.23 15.00 -2.99
C THR A 345 13.87 15.62 -4.25
N ALA A 346 15.13 15.28 -4.51
CA ALA A 346 15.85 15.77 -5.69
C ALA A 346 15.20 15.32 -7.01
N ASP A 347 14.69 14.08 -7.08
CA ASP A 347 13.99 13.58 -8.26
C ASP A 347 12.70 14.37 -8.51
N ASN A 348 11.93 14.64 -7.44
CA ASN A 348 10.72 15.46 -7.52
C ASN A 348 11.00 16.90 -7.95
N GLU A 349 12.14 17.48 -7.54
CA GLU A 349 12.58 18.82 -8.00
C GLU A 349 12.92 18.81 -9.50
N ILE A 350 13.61 17.78 -10.00
CA ILE A 350 13.90 17.60 -11.44
C ILE A 350 12.60 17.45 -12.23
N ILE A 351 11.68 16.59 -11.77
CA ILE A 351 10.38 16.37 -12.41
C ILE A 351 9.58 17.68 -12.49
N ALA A 352 9.54 18.45 -11.40
CA ALA A 352 8.80 19.72 -11.34
C ALA A 352 9.40 20.80 -12.24
N ALA A 353 10.72 20.77 -12.47
CA ALA A 353 11.43 21.71 -13.33
C ALA A 353 11.35 21.36 -14.83
N ASP A 354 11.02 20.12 -15.18
CA ASP A 354 10.91 19.64 -16.56
C ASP A 354 9.43 19.48 -16.97
N PRO A 355 8.91 20.34 -17.89
CA PRO A 355 7.53 20.28 -18.34
C PRO A 355 7.15 18.97 -19.06
N GLU A 356 8.10 18.28 -19.69
CA GLU A 356 7.82 17.00 -20.37
C GLU A 356 7.75 15.86 -19.35
N LEU A 357 8.69 15.78 -18.42
CA LEU A 357 8.62 14.79 -17.32
C LEU A 357 7.39 14.99 -16.43
N SER A 358 6.96 16.24 -16.20
CA SER A 358 5.75 16.53 -15.42
C SER A 358 4.48 15.96 -16.05
N LYS A 359 4.43 15.78 -17.38
CA LYS A 359 3.29 15.14 -18.07
C LYS A 359 3.23 13.63 -17.89
N GLU A 360 4.35 13.00 -17.53
CA GLU A 360 4.46 11.57 -17.27
C GLU A 360 4.07 11.20 -15.83
N VAL A 361 3.74 12.19 -14.99
CA VAL A 361 3.36 12.01 -13.58
C VAL A 361 1.87 11.70 -13.46
N HIS A 362 1.58 10.60 -12.78
CA HIS A 362 0.24 10.15 -12.45
C HIS A 362 0.06 10.11 -10.93
N PRO A 363 -0.84 10.93 -10.37
CA PRO A 363 -1.10 10.90 -8.92
C PRO A 363 -1.80 9.59 -8.52
N VAL A 364 -1.34 8.98 -7.44
CA VAL A 364 -1.90 7.74 -6.89
C VAL A 364 -2.25 7.92 -5.43
N ALA A 365 -3.47 7.56 -5.05
CA ALA A 365 -3.96 7.65 -3.68
C ALA A 365 -3.37 6.58 -2.75
N GLY A 366 -2.75 5.53 -3.30
CA GLY A 366 -2.16 4.45 -2.53
C GLY A 366 -3.18 3.74 -1.62
N ASP A 367 -2.84 3.61 -0.34
CA ASP A 367 -3.67 2.97 0.67
C ASP A 367 -4.61 3.95 1.41
N PHE A 368 -5.02 5.03 0.78
CA PHE A 368 -5.90 6.06 1.35
C PHE A 368 -5.42 6.57 2.72
N ARG A 369 -4.11 6.70 2.88
CA ARG A 369 -3.47 6.98 4.16
C ARG A 369 -3.60 8.43 4.56
N THR A 370 -4.05 8.65 5.81
CA THR A 370 -4.14 9.97 6.43
C THR A 370 -3.11 10.10 7.55
N ASP A 371 -2.33 11.17 7.54
CA ASP A 371 -1.49 11.60 8.65
C ASP A 371 -2.25 12.56 9.54
N TYR A 372 -2.18 12.33 10.84
CA TYR A 372 -2.98 13.08 11.81
C TYR A 372 -2.32 13.17 13.18
N LEU A 373 -2.67 14.25 13.90
CA LEU A 373 -2.45 14.35 15.34
C LEU A 373 -3.59 13.64 16.08
N PHE A 374 -3.30 13.09 17.25
CA PHE A 374 -4.31 12.55 18.16
C PHE A 374 -4.03 12.95 19.59
N PHE A 375 -5.08 12.94 20.41
CA PHE A 375 -5.07 13.38 21.80
C PHE A 375 -5.58 12.30 22.73
N ASP A 376 -5.07 12.28 23.97
CA ASP A 376 -5.69 11.56 25.07
C ASP A 376 -6.91 12.36 25.57
N CYS A 377 -8.07 12.06 25.01
CA CYS A 377 -9.31 12.78 25.28
C CYS A 377 -9.94 12.48 26.64
N GLN A 378 -9.38 11.60 27.44
CA GLN A 378 -9.90 11.29 28.77
C GLN A 378 -9.18 12.07 29.87
N ASN A 379 -8.02 12.66 29.58
CA ASN A 379 -7.18 13.36 30.55
C ASN A 379 -6.96 14.83 30.18
N PRO A 380 -6.82 15.74 31.19
CA PRO A 380 -6.44 17.13 30.92
C PRO A 380 -5.10 17.24 30.19
N PRO A 381 -4.93 18.27 29.33
CA PRO A 381 -5.89 19.31 28.98
C PRO A 381 -6.84 18.90 27.83
N PHE A 382 -6.64 17.73 27.22
CA PHE A 382 -7.35 17.31 26.01
C PHE A 382 -8.72 16.65 26.27
N ASN A 383 -9.14 16.51 27.53
CA ASN A 383 -10.53 16.16 27.86
C ASN A 383 -11.52 17.30 27.54
N ASN A 384 -11.04 18.54 27.36
CA ASN A 384 -11.82 19.67 26.90
C ASN A 384 -11.84 19.75 25.37
N VAL A 385 -13.03 19.61 24.77
CA VAL A 385 -13.21 19.68 23.32
C VAL A 385 -12.73 21.00 22.70
N LYS A 386 -12.91 22.15 23.40
CA LYS A 386 -12.46 23.45 22.90
C LYS A 386 -10.95 23.54 22.77
N VAL A 387 -10.20 22.86 23.66
CA VAL A 387 -8.74 22.74 23.52
C VAL A 387 -8.39 21.99 22.25
N ARG A 388 -9.02 20.84 21.99
CA ARG A 388 -8.75 20.05 20.79
C ARG A 388 -9.11 20.81 19.52
N GLN A 389 -10.26 21.49 19.51
CA GLN A 389 -10.69 22.36 18.40
C GLN A 389 -9.70 23.53 18.20
N ALA A 390 -9.21 24.16 19.25
CA ALA A 390 -8.19 25.21 19.13
C ALA A 390 -6.93 24.70 18.42
N PHE A 391 -6.45 23.49 18.77
CA PHE A 391 -5.32 22.85 18.09
C PHE A 391 -5.62 22.53 16.61
N SER A 392 -6.86 22.23 16.24
CA SER A 392 -7.20 21.95 14.84
C SER A 392 -7.11 23.19 13.95
N HIS A 393 -7.42 24.38 14.50
CA HIS A 393 -7.43 25.64 13.74
C HIS A 393 -6.04 26.31 13.60
N VAL A 394 -4.98 25.75 14.22
CA VAL A 394 -3.60 26.25 14.01
C VAL A 394 -2.88 25.58 12.86
N ILE A 395 -3.45 24.54 12.24
CA ILE A 395 -2.79 23.75 11.19
C ILE A 395 -3.07 24.36 9.82
N ASP A 396 -2.08 25.05 9.27
CA ASP A 396 -2.09 25.54 7.87
C ASP A 396 -1.67 24.40 6.92
N ARG A 397 -2.66 23.64 6.49
CA ARG A 397 -2.48 22.46 5.63
C ARG A 397 -1.92 22.81 4.27
N ASP A 398 -2.37 23.91 3.69
CA ASP A 398 -1.95 24.36 2.36
C ASP A 398 -0.47 24.74 2.36
N THR A 399 -0.02 25.47 3.40
CA THR A 399 1.40 25.79 3.57
C THR A 399 2.24 24.52 3.82
N ILE A 400 1.78 23.58 4.66
CA ILE A 400 2.48 22.30 4.91
C ILE A 400 2.65 21.53 3.60
N ILE A 401 1.59 21.40 2.78
CA ILE A 401 1.69 20.70 1.49
C ILE A 401 2.64 21.43 0.55
N LYS A 402 2.52 22.75 0.45
CA LYS A 402 3.35 23.53 -0.49
C LYS A 402 4.83 23.52 -0.14
N THR A 403 5.18 23.54 1.16
CA THR A 403 6.56 23.83 1.59
C THR A 403 7.30 22.62 2.18
N ILE A 404 6.59 21.57 2.60
CA ILE A 404 7.19 20.43 3.29
C ILE A 404 6.87 19.12 2.57
N ILE A 405 5.57 18.80 2.36
CA ILE A 405 5.16 17.49 1.82
C ILE A 405 5.31 17.44 0.29
N THR A 406 5.07 18.50 -0.40
CA THR A 406 4.90 18.67 -1.86
C THR A 406 3.54 18.16 -2.39
N PRO A 407 2.99 18.80 -3.43
CA PRO A 407 1.70 18.41 -4.02
C PRO A 407 1.69 17.00 -4.66
N THR A 408 2.85 16.45 -4.98
CA THR A 408 3.00 15.10 -5.53
C THR A 408 2.92 14.00 -4.46
N GLN A 409 3.17 14.37 -3.19
CA GLN A 409 3.24 13.42 -2.06
C GLN A 409 2.06 13.53 -1.10
N GLY A 410 1.18 14.52 -1.27
CA GLY A 410 0.01 14.67 -0.41
C GLY A 410 -0.95 15.76 -0.81
N ILE A 411 -2.17 15.63 -0.33
CA ILE A 411 -3.24 16.62 -0.42
C ILE A 411 -3.74 16.98 0.99
N PRO A 412 -4.26 18.21 1.22
CA PRO A 412 -4.76 18.62 2.53
C PRO A 412 -5.89 17.69 3.02
N ALA A 413 -5.83 17.27 4.29
CA ALA A 413 -6.87 16.47 4.92
C ALA A 413 -7.74 17.32 5.85
N TYR A 414 -9.04 17.38 5.57
CA TYR A 414 -10.04 18.05 6.41
C TYR A 414 -10.92 17.05 7.16
N SER A 415 -10.72 15.77 6.91
CA SER A 415 -11.35 14.66 7.62
C SER A 415 -10.43 13.42 7.58
N PHE A 416 -10.88 12.33 8.19
CA PHE A 416 -10.10 11.10 8.24
C PHE A 416 -10.18 10.29 6.94
N LEU A 417 -11.34 10.34 6.25
CA LEU A 417 -11.53 9.65 4.98
C LEU A 417 -11.01 10.50 3.82
N MET A 418 -10.08 9.95 3.06
CA MET A 418 -9.51 10.60 1.88
C MET A 418 -10.58 10.77 0.78
N PRO A 419 -10.60 11.87 0.02
CA PRO A 419 -11.48 12.02 -1.13
C PRO A 419 -11.41 10.83 -2.08
N GLY A 420 -12.58 10.35 -2.54
CA GLY A 420 -12.72 9.14 -3.37
C GLY A 420 -12.88 7.84 -2.58
N PHE A 421 -12.52 7.79 -1.31
CA PHE A 421 -12.82 6.66 -0.44
C PHE A 421 -14.34 6.52 -0.22
N PRO A 422 -14.90 5.31 -0.08
CA PRO A 422 -16.33 5.13 0.20
C PRO A 422 -16.81 5.98 1.38
N ALA A 423 -17.93 6.65 1.21
CA ALA A 423 -18.56 7.58 2.16
C ALA A 423 -17.74 8.83 2.55
N ALA A 424 -16.56 9.08 1.97
CA ALA A 424 -15.77 10.27 2.28
C ALA A 424 -16.56 11.57 2.00
N ASN A 425 -16.52 12.52 2.94
CA ASN A 425 -17.14 13.85 2.82
C ASN A 425 -16.17 14.98 3.18
N SER A 426 -14.90 14.80 2.89
CA SER A 426 -13.82 15.70 3.31
C SER A 426 -14.07 17.16 2.91
N GLN A 427 -14.58 17.42 1.71
CA GLN A 427 -14.88 18.77 1.24
C GLN A 427 -16.05 19.42 1.99
N GLY A 428 -17.09 18.66 2.32
CA GLY A 428 -18.21 19.13 3.12
C GLY A 428 -17.87 19.42 4.59
N LEU A 429 -16.72 18.91 5.05
CA LEU A 429 -16.25 19.08 6.43
C LEU A 429 -15.09 20.09 6.56
N LYS A 430 -14.66 20.69 5.45
CA LYS A 430 -13.48 21.56 5.38
C LYS A 430 -13.50 22.69 6.43
N ASP A 431 -14.65 23.32 6.66
CA ASP A 431 -14.77 24.50 7.52
C ASP A 431 -14.75 24.15 9.02
N ILE A 432 -14.81 22.86 9.40
CA ILE A 432 -14.83 22.43 10.80
C ILE A 432 -13.43 22.51 11.42
N GLN A 433 -12.41 22.07 10.69
CA GLN A 433 -11.00 22.08 11.12
C GLN A 433 -10.11 22.92 10.18
N ASN A 434 -10.67 24.00 9.56
CA ASN A 434 -9.90 24.92 8.73
C ASN A 434 -8.85 25.69 9.54
N TYR A 435 -7.85 26.25 8.83
CA TYR A 435 -6.88 27.16 9.43
C TYR A 435 -7.56 28.48 9.79
N ASP A 436 -7.59 28.80 11.09
CA ASP A 436 -8.20 30.03 11.64
C ASP A 436 -7.55 30.38 12.99
N PRO A 437 -6.41 31.11 12.97
CA PRO A 437 -5.68 31.48 14.19
C PRO A 437 -6.50 32.25 15.22
N GLU A 438 -7.41 33.13 14.79
CA GLU A 438 -8.21 33.92 15.72
C GLU A 438 -9.27 33.05 16.42
N LYS A 439 -9.90 32.14 15.71
CA LYS A 439 -10.80 31.16 16.29
C LYS A 439 -10.06 30.20 17.24
N ALA A 440 -8.82 29.81 16.88
CA ALA A 440 -7.97 28.99 17.75
C ALA A 440 -7.71 29.67 19.11
N LYS A 441 -7.34 30.96 19.10
CA LYS A 441 -7.11 31.77 20.33
C LYS A 441 -8.39 31.90 21.16
N SER A 442 -9.53 32.21 20.50
CA SER A 442 -10.83 32.35 21.17
C SER A 442 -11.22 31.05 21.89
N LEU A 443 -11.15 29.90 21.19
CA LEU A 443 -11.48 28.59 21.76
C LEU A 443 -10.58 28.23 22.94
N LEU A 444 -9.28 28.53 22.85
CA LEU A 444 -8.33 28.27 23.93
C LEU A 444 -8.62 29.18 25.16
N ALA A 445 -8.96 30.45 24.93
CA ALA A 445 -9.36 31.37 26.00
C ALA A 445 -10.66 30.92 26.68
N GLU A 446 -11.67 30.49 25.91
CA GLU A 446 -12.90 29.90 26.43
C GLU A 446 -12.68 28.60 27.21
N ALA A 447 -11.62 27.86 26.89
CA ALA A 447 -11.19 26.69 27.64
C ALA A 447 -10.44 27.02 28.95
N GLY A 448 -10.20 28.31 29.24
CA GLY A 448 -9.54 28.78 30.47
C GLY A 448 -8.04 29.04 30.32
N PHE A 449 -7.50 29.06 29.10
CA PHE A 449 -6.06 29.25 28.85
C PHE A 449 -5.78 30.44 27.91
N PRO A 450 -6.20 31.68 28.22
CA PRO A 450 -5.96 32.81 27.35
C PRO A 450 -4.46 33.00 27.09
N ASP A 451 -4.07 33.12 25.80
CA ASP A 451 -2.67 33.22 25.35
C ASP A 451 -1.76 32.07 25.87
N GLY A 452 -2.34 30.88 26.10
CA GLY A 452 -1.62 29.73 26.64
C GLY A 452 -1.24 29.82 28.12
N LYS A 453 -1.66 30.84 28.84
CA LYS A 453 -1.33 31.01 30.24
C LYS A 453 -1.85 29.87 31.10
N GLY A 454 -0.94 29.22 31.85
CA GLY A 454 -1.27 28.07 32.69
C GLY A 454 -1.42 26.74 31.93
N PHE A 455 -1.27 26.73 30.61
CA PHE A 455 -1.28 25.51 29.85
C PHE A 455 -0.01 24.68 30.11
N PRO A 456 -0.10 23.34 30.27
CA PRO A 456 1.07 22.52 30.54
C PRO A 456 1.99 22.45 29.31
N LYS A 457 3.29 22.28 29.52
CA LYS A 457 4.23 21.93 28.44
C LYS A 457 3.85 20.56 27.86
N LEU A 458 3.85 20.46 26.55
CA LEU A 458 3.50 19.23 25.84
C LEU A 458 4.71 18.58 25.17
N THR A 459 4.60 17.27 24.97
CA THR A 459 5.52 16.52 24.09
C THR A 459 4.71 15.87 22.96
N LEU A 460 5.00 16.24 21.72
CA LEU A 460 4.46 15.60 20.53
C LEU A 460 5.31 14.37 20.20
N TRP A 461 4.73 13.19 20.33
CA TRP A 461 5.41 11.93 20.04
C TRP A 461 5.27 11.55 18.56
N LEU A 462 6.39 11.21 17.91
CA LEU A 462 6.47 10.67 16.56
C LEU A 462 6.93 9.21 16.60
N ARG A 463 6.56 8.45 15.56
CA ARG A 463 6.80 7.00 15.46
C ARG A 463 7.99 6.68 14.55
N ASN A 464 9.24 6.94 15.00
CA ASN A 464 10.45 6.71 14.19
C ASN A 464 10.29 7.26 12.75
N GLU A 465 9.84 8.49 12.64
CA GLU A 465 9.48 9.09 11.36
C GLU A 465 10.72 9.61 10.60
N ALA A 466 10.62 9.61 9.26
CA ALA A 466 11.62 10.21 8.39
C ALA A 466 11.65 11.74 8.51
N GLN A 467 12.73 12.36 8.03
CA GLN A 467 13.00 13.81 8.17
C GLN A 467 11.85 14.70 7.71
N LEU A 468 11.18 14.34 6.62
CA LEU A 468 10.02 15.09 6.10
C LEU A 468 8.92 15.27 7.16
N ARG A 469 8.56 14.19 7.85
CA ARG A 469 7.52 14.21 8.89
C ARG A 469 8.01 14.81 10.20
N ILE A 470 9.30 14.71 10.48
CA ILE A 470 9.91 15.44 11.62
C ILE A 470 9.82 16.94 11.36
N ALA A 471 10.18 17.42 10.15
CA ALA A 471 10.06 18.82 9.77
C ALA A 471 8.61 19.32 9.86
N MET A 472 7.64 18.52 9.41
CA MET A 472 6.21 18.84 9.54
C MET A 472 5.80 18.99 11.03
N ALA A 473 6.20 18.06 11.89
CA ALA A 473 5.90 18.13 13.32
C ALA A 473 6.53 19.35 14.00
N GLN A 474 7.75 19.72 13.61
CA GLN A 474 8.43 20.93 14.10
C GLN A 474 7.70 22.21 13.65
N ALA A 475 7.24 22.26 12.39
CA ALA A 475 6.43 23.37 11.87
C ALA A 475 5.11 23.50 12.65
N ILE A 476 4.44 22.38 12.93
CA ILE A 476 3.21 22.35 13.75
C ILE A 476 3.48 22.83 15.17
N ALA A 477 4.55 22.36 15.82
CA ALA A 477 4.94 22.80 17.17
C ALA A 477 5.22 24.32 17.22
N ALA A 478 5.90 24.84 16.19
CA ALA A 478 6.17 26.28 16.05
C ALA A 478 4.87 27.09 15.88
N ALA A 479 3.93 26.60 15.05
CA ALA A 479 2.63 27.25 14.86
C ALA A 479 1.80 27.28 16.17
N ILE A 480 1.76 26.16 16.91
CA ILE A 480 1.10 26.09 18.22
C ILE A 480 1.71 27.12 19.19
N LYS A 481 3.04 27.21 19.25
CA LYS A 481 3.72 28.20 20.08
C LYS A 481 3.41 29.63 19.66
N GLN A 482 3.49 29.91 18.36
CA GLN A 482 3.27 31.27 17.82
C GLN A 482 1.82 31.74 18.01
N ILE A 483 0.84 30.87 17.77
CA ILE A 483 -0.58 31.23 17.76
C ILE A 483 -1.19 31.11 19.15
N LEU A 484 -0.92 30.01 19.86
CA LEU A 484 -1.55 29.66 21.13
C LEU A 484 -0.67 29.96 22.37
N GLY A 485 0.62 30.31 22.21
CA GLY A 485 1.54 30.54 23.32
C GLY A 485 1.96 29.25 24.05
N ILE A 486 1.71 28.07 23.51
CA ILE A 486 1.95 26.78 24.17
C ILE A 486 3.28 26.18 23.70
N GLU A 487 4.13 25.77 24.63
CA GLU A 487 5.40 25.10 24.35
C GLU A 487 5.15 23.62 24.02
N VAL A 488 5.65 23.19 22.86
CA VAL A 488 5.57 21.79 22.39
C VAL A 488 6.97 21.30 22.04
N GLU A 489 7.41 20.23 22.70
CA GLU A 489 8.64 19.51 22.37
C GLU A 489 8.31 18.37 21.38
N VAL A 490 9.07 18.25 20.30
CA VAL A 490 8.93 17.14 19.34
C VAL A 490 9.88 16.01 19.73
N SER A 491 9.34 14.80 19.93
CA SER A 491 10.10 13.63 20.33
C SER A 491 9.87 12.46 19.39
N ASN A 492 10.87 12.18 18.54
CA ASN A 492 10.84 11.03 17.62
C ASN A 492 11.27 9.77 18.37
N LYS A 493 10.31 8.89 18.67
CA LYS A 493 10.50 7.67 19.44
C LYS A 493 10.85 6.49 18.54
N GLU A 494 11.66 5.58 19.07
CA GLU A 494 11.89 4.28 18.44
C GLU A 494 10.53 3.58 18.19
N PHE A 495 10.42 2.86 17.07
CA PHE A 495 9.15 2.30 16.58
C PHE A 495 8.42 1.44 17.62
N LYS A 496 9.14 0.51 18.27
CA LYS A 496 8.54 -0.39 19.24
C LYS A 496 8.06 0.36 20.48
N THR A 497 8.87 1.29 20.98
CA THR A 497 8.53 2.14 22.14
C THR A 497 7.26 2.93 21.89
N TYR A 498 7.17 3.57 20.71
CA TYR A 498 5.98 4.31 20.32
C TYR A 498 4.74 3.41 20.24
N MET A 499 4.87 2.28 19.56
CA MET A 499 3.73 1.39 19.34
C MET A 499 3.24 0.69 20.61
N ASP A 500 4.14 0.35 21.52
CA ASP A 500 3.76 -0.22 22.81
C ASP A 500 2.97 0.81 23.65
N ALA A 501 3.42 2.07 23.66
CA ALA A 501 2.70 3.16 24.32
C ALA A 501 1.35 3.47 23.67
N LEU A 502 1.28 3.48 22.32
CA LEU A 502 0.03 3.74 21.58
C LEU A 502 -1.00 2.62 21.80
N ASN A 503 -0.56 1.36 21.79
CA ASN A 503 -1.44 0.19 21.89
C ASN A 503 -1.78 -0.18 23.35
N ALA A 504 -1.17 0.46 24.34
CA ALA A 504 -1.57 0.32 25.73
C ALA A 504 -3.04 0.72 25.91
N LYS A 505 -3.72 0.12 26.88
CA LYS A 505 -5.14 0.41 27.19
C LYS A 505 -5.28 0.86 28.64
N PRO A 506 -5.47 2.17 28.89
CA PRO A 506 -5.53 3.27 27.93
C PRO A 506 -4.17 3.56 27.28
N THR A 507 -4.15 4.29 26.17
CA THR A 507 -2.90 4.75 25.55
C THR A 507 -2.07 5.56 26.53
N GLN A 508 -0.74 5.42 26.47
CA GLN A 508 0.20 6.18 27.29
C GLN A 508 0.68 7.47 26.61
N ILE A 509 0.21 7.73 25.39
CA ILE A 509 0.57 8.93 24.62
C ILE A 509 -0.51 9.99 24.80
N GLN A 510 -0.16 11.10 25.44
CA GLN A 510 -1.06 12.23 25.64
C GLN A 510 -1.31 13.01 24.36
N PHE A 511 -0.25 13.22 23.56
CA PHE A 511 -0.26 13.97 22.31
C PHE A 511 0.70 13.30 21.32
N GLY A 512 0.19 12.83 20.20
CA GLY A 512 0.99 12.10 19.23
C GLY A 512 0.60 12.38 17.77
N MET A 513 1.51 12.08 16.88
CA MET A 513 1.30 12.07 15.44
C MET A 513 1.48 10.65 14.91
N VAL A 514 0.56 10.22 14.06
CA VAL A 514 0.58 8.89 13.44
C VAL A 514 -0.17 8.94 12.11
N SER A 515 0.00 7.91 11.29
CA SER A 515 -0.81 7.71 10.10
C SER A 515 -1.57 6.39 10.15
N TYR A 516 -2.67 6.32 9.41
CA TYR A 516 -3.41 5.09 9.17
C TYR A 516 -3.88 5.04 7.72
N GLY A 517 -3.63 3.94 7.05
CA GLY A 517 -4.16 3.60 5.74
C GLY A 517 -5.11 2.41 5.84
N ILE A 518 -5.84 2.13 4.79
CA ILE A 518 -6.83 1.07 4.80
C ILE A 518 -6.20 -0.32 4.90
N ASP A 519 -6.92 -1.21 5.58
CA ASP A 519 -6.71 -2.65 5.48
C ASP A 519 -7.67 -3.24 4.43
N PHE A 520 -8.89 -2.71 4.32
CA PHE A 520 -9.88 -3.05 3.29
C PHE A 520 -10.80 -1.86 2.98
N LEU A 521 -11.44 -1.87 1.80
CA LEU A 521 -12.25 -0.77 1.28
C LEU A 521 -13.64 -0.73 1.90
N ASP A 522 -13.71 -0.29 3.14
CA ASP A 522 -14.96 0.03 3.82
C ASP A 522 -14.77 1.12 4.88
N PRO A 523 -15.70 2.06 5.02
CA PRO A 523 -15.59 3.12 6.04
C PRO A 523 -15.44 2.61 7.46
N SER A 524 -15.97 1.43 7.79
CA SER A 524 -15.83 0.80 9.12
C SER A 524 -14.36 0.48 9.46
N ASN A 525 -13.51 0.23 8.46
CA ASN A 525 -12.08 0.03 8.67
C ASN A 525 -11.42 1.31 9.21
N MET A 526 -11.58 2.42 8.49
CA MET A 526 -10.97 3.69 8.88
C MET A 526 -11.62 4.26 10.15
N LEU A 527 -12.95 4.43 10.15
CA LEU A 527 -13.66 5.01 11.28
C LEU A 527 -13.59 4.14 12.53
N GLY A 528 -13.45 2.83 12.38
CA GLY A 528 -13.26 1.88 13.48
C GLY A 528 -12.01 2.15 14.35
N VAL A 529 -11.00 2.85 13.81
CA VAL A 529 -9.80 3.27 14.57
C VAL A 529 -10.15 4.19 15.75
N TRP A 530 -11.25 4.95 15.63
CA TRP A 530 -11.72 5.95 16.58
C TRP A 530 -12.80 5.45 17.56
N LEU A 531 -13.25 4.21 17.45
CA LEU A 531 -14.17 3.60 18.43
C LEU A 531 -13.57 3.63 19.84
N GLY A 532 -14.40 3.66 20.86
CA GLY A 532 -13.96 3.62 22.25
C GLY A 532 -13.13 2.37 22.60
N THR A 533 -13.26 1.29 21.81
CA THR A 533 -12.40 0.08 21.82
C THR A 533 -11.22 0.17 20.86
N GLY A 534 -11.16 1.20 20.02
CA GLY A 534 -10.18 1.38 18.97
C GLY A 534 -8.79 1.77 19.48
N ARG A 535 -8.05 2.48 18.64
CA ARG A 535 -6.63 2.79 18.88
C ARG A 535 -6.44 3.92 19.91
N HIS A 536 -7.32 4.93 19.89
CA HIS A 536 -7.17 6.18 20.62
C HIS A 536 -8.01 6.21 21.90
N ASN A 537 -7.60 7.03 22.87
CA ASN A 537 -8.33 7.17 24.13
C ASN A 537 -9.44 8.23 24.01
N TRP A 538 -10.31 8.04 23.03
CA TRP A 538 -11.53 8.82 22.88
C TRP A 538 -12.74 7.92 23.11
N LYS A 539 -13.72 8.36 23.89
CA LYS A 539 -14.93 7.60 24.21
C LYS A 539 -16.14 8.46 23.87
N ASN A 540 -16.87 8.05 22.84
CA ASN A 540 -18.12 8.67 22.45
C ASN A 540 -19.13 7.58 22.04
N ALA A 541 -20.06 7.27 22.95
CA ALA A 541 -21.02 6.21 22.73
C ALA A 541 -21.95 6.46 21.51
N THR A 542 -22.21 7.73 21.17
CA THR A 542 -22.98 8.07 19.98
C THR A 542 -22.20 7.72 18.72
N TYR A 543 -20.92 8.08 18.67
CA TYR A 543 -20.04 7.73 17.56
C TYR A 543 -19.90 6.21 17.41
N ASP A 544 -19.63 5.51 18.53
CA ASP A 544 -19.48 4.05 18.52
C ASP A 544 -20.75 3.37 17.96
N LYS A 545 -21.92 3.85 18.39
CA LYS A 545 -23.19 3.34 17.87
C LYS A 545 -23.38 3.62 16.38
N MET A 546 -23.08 4.84 15.91
CA MET A 546 -23.21 5.20 14.50
C MET A 546 -22.34 4.32 13.60
N VAL A 547 -21.06 4.13 13.97
CA VAL A 547 -20.11 3.33 13.18
C VAL A 547 -20.52 1.85 13.20
N ASN A 548 -20.88 1.30 14.35
CA ASN A 548 -21.25 -0.12 14.47
C ASN A 548 -22.56 -0.43 13.75
N ASP A 549 -23.58 0.43 13.87
CA ASP A 549 -24.85 0.27 13.17
C ASP A 549 -24.67 0.36 11.65
N ALA A 550 -23.85 1.32 11.18
CA ALA A 550 -23.53 1.44 9.76
C ALA A 550 -22.73 0.23 9.25
N ALA A 551 -21.77 -0.26 10.03
CA ALA A 551 -20.99 -1.44 9.67
C ALA A 551 -21.84 -2.70 9.53
N ALA A 552 -22.94 -2.81 10.28
CA ALA A 552 -23.83 -3.96 10.27
C ALA A 552 -25.00 -3.84 9.27
N LEU A 553 -25.25 -2.65 8.70
CA LEU A 553 -26.42 -2.41 7.85
C LEU A 553 -26.25 -3.08 6.48
N ILE A 554 -27.25 -3.86 6.09
CA ILE A 554 -27.30 -4.60 4.82
C ILE A 554 -28.51 -4.14 4.00
N GLY A 555 -28.35 -4.08 2.68
CA GLY A 555 -29.44 -3.85 1.72
C GLY A 555 -29.89 -2.40 1.57
N ASP A 556 -29.23 -1.45 2.22
CA ASP A 556 -29.49 -0.01 2.07
C ASP A 556 -28.18 0.78 2.07
N ASP A 557 -27.47 0.74 0.94
CA ASP A 557 -26.16 1.37 0.79
C ASP A 557 -26.21 2.90 0.93
N ALA A 558 -27.31 3.53 0.51
CA ALA A 558 -27.49 4.98 0.63
C ALA A 558 -27.57 5.40 2.10
N LYS A 559 -28.39 4.71 2.88
CA LYS A 559 -28.53 4.94 4.32
C LYS A 559 -27.22 4.61 5.04
N ARG A 560 -26.57 3.52 4.69
CA ARG A 560 -25.27 3.12 5.23
C ARG A 560 -24.21 4.21 5.01
N THR A 561 -24.13 4.73 3.79
CA THR A 561 -23.25 5.84 3.43
C THR A 561 -23.51 7.07 4.28
N GLN A 562 -24.79 7.48 4.41
CA GLN A 562 -25.16 8.63 5.23
C GLN A 562 -24.79 8.46 6.70
N MET A 563 -25.00 7.27 7.28
CA MET A 563 -24.63 6.99 8.67
C MET A 563 -23.12 7.13 8.90
N PHE A 564 -22.27 6.67 7.97
CA PHE A 564 -20.84 6.88 8.04
C PHE A 564 -20.44 8.35 7.88
N GLN A 565 -21.10 9.11 6.99
CA GLN A 565 -20.86 10.54 6.85
C GLN A 565 -21.22 11.31 8.11
N ASP A 566 -22.32 10.94 8.77
CA ASP A 566 -22.72 11.54 10.04
C ASP A 566 -21.72 11.22 11.17
N ALA A 567 -21.21 9.99 11.21
CA ALA A 567 -20.16 9.58 12.14
C ALA A 567 -18.84 10.33 11.87
N GLU A 568 -18.45 10.48 10.59
CA GLU A 568 -17.26 11.25 10.19
C GLU A 568 -17.39 12.73 10.60
N LYS A 569 -18.56 13.33 10.39
CA LYS A 569 -18.83 14.70 10.83
C LYS A 569 -18.69 14.85 12.34
N LEU A 570 -19.24 13.92 13.12
CA LEU A 570 -19.09 13.92 14.58
C LEU A 570 -17.62 13.80 15.01
N LEU A 571 -16.85 12.90 14.37
CA LEU A 571 -15.42 12.73 14.60
C LEU A 571 -14.64 14.04 14.37
N VAL A 572 -14.88 14.70 13.23
CA VAL A 572 -14.20 15.95 12.88
C VAL A 572 -14.60 17.09 13.82
N THR A 573 -15.87 17.15 14.24
CA THR A 573 -16.39 18.18 15.15
C THR A 573 -15.83 18.04 16.57
N GLU A 574 -15.79 16.82 17.11
CA GLU A 574 -15.27 16.53 18.46
C GLU A 574 -13.74 16.58 18.53
N ALA A 575 -13.08 16.58 17.37
CA ALA A 575 -11.64 16.72 17.20
C ALA A 575 -10.78 15.83 18.14
N PRO A 576 -11.06 14.52 18.32
CA PRO A 576 -10.13 13.64 19.01
C PRO A 576 -8.81 13.50 18.25
N GLY A 577 -8.81 13.87 16.98
CA GLY A 577 -7.67 14.02 16.09
C GLY A 577 -7.77 15.25 15.21
N VAL A 578 -6.62 15.69 14.72
CA VAL A 578 -6.49 16.75 13.71
C VAL A 578 -5.90 16.13 12.45
N PHE A 579 -6.66 16.10 11.38
CA PHE A 579 -6.25 15.53 10.12
C PHE A 579 -5.38 16.54 9.38
N ILE A 580 -4.17 16.12 8.94
CA ILE A 580 -3.17 17.02 8.39
C ILE A 580 -3.14 16.91 6.87
N TYR A 581 -2.82 15.72 6.37
CA TYR A 581 -2.79 15.46 4.93
C TYR A 581 -3.09 13.99 4.62
N HIS A 582 -3.63 13.77 3.43
CA HIS A 582 -3.71 12.43 2.85
C HIS A 582 -2.48 12.18 1.99
N ARG A 583 -1.87 11.01 2.15
CA ARG A 583 -0.69 10.65 1.35
C ARG A 583 -1.09 10.31 -0.07
N THR A 584 -0.39 10.91 -1.00
CA THR A 584 -0.37 10.52 -2.41
C THR A 584 1.06 10.19 -2.80
N ARG A 585 1.24 9.63 -3.97
CA ARG A 585 2.53 9.51 -4.61
C ARG A 585 2.37 9.86 -6.09
N ALA A 586 3.48 10.11 -6.75
CA ALA A 586 3.55 10.43 -8.17
C ALA A 586 4.18 9.24 -8.90
N ASP A 587 3.37 8.31 -9.40
CA ASP A 587 3.88 7.27 -10.29
C ASP A 587 4.26 7.90 -11.62
N MET A 588 5.33 7.41 -12.25
CA MET A 588 5.75 7.87 -13.57
C MET A 588 5.49 6.79 -14.62
N ILE A 589 4.86 7.17 -15.72
CA ILE A 589 4.39 6.27 -16.75
C ILE A 589 4.81 6.82 -18.11
N LYS A 590 5.51 6.00 -18.90
CA LYS A 590 5.94 6.42 -20.25
C LYS A 590 4.72 6.72 -21.14
N PRO A 591 4.78 7.77 -21.98
CA PRO A 591 3.64 8.23 -22.79
C PRO A 591 3.07 7.19 -23.75
N TYR A 592 3.86 6.19 -24.12
CA TYR A 592 3.42 5.08 -24.96
C TYR A 592 2.74 3.94 -24.18
N PHE A 593 2.80 3.94 -22.84
CA PHE A 593 2.10 3.01 -21.98
C PHE A 593 0.80 3.66 -21.54
N VAL A 594 -0.31 3.24 -22.11
CA VAL A 594 -1.61 3.92 -22.06
C VAL A 594 -2.73 2.98 -21.61
N GLY A 595 -3.84 3.54 -21.16
CA GLY A 595 -5.04 2.76 -20.84
C GLY A 595 -5.97 3.43 -19.83
N GLU A 596 -7.10 2.80 -19.59
CA GLU A 596 -8.17 3.35 -18.75
C GLU A 596 -7.72 3.61 -17.31
N PHE A 597 -6.90 2.73 -16.75
CA PHE A 597 -6.43 2.89 -15.36
C PHE A 597 -5.50 4.07 -15.13
N PHE A 598 -4.97 4.67 -16.18
CA PHE A 598 -4.17 5.90 -16.09
C PHE A 598 -5.01 7.17 -16.14
N THR A 599 -6.31 7.04 -16.40
CA THR A 599 -7.23 8.18 -16.31
C THR A 599 -7.68 8.39 -14.86
N PRO A 600 -7.88 9.65 -14.40
CA PRO A 600 -8.29 9.92 -13.04
C PRO A 600 -9.55 9.15 -12.63
N ASN A 601 -9.52 8.53 -11.47
CA ASN A 601 -10.64 7.87 -10.81
C ASN A 601 -11.32 8.83 -9.81
N LYS A 602 -12.26 8.32 -9.00
CA LYS A 602 -12.97 9.11 -7.96
C LYS A 602 -12.06 9.76 -6.92
N ALA A 603 -10.84 9.23 -6.72
CA ALA A 603 -9.84 9.84 -5.83
C ALA A 603 -8.92 10.83 -6.57
N GLY A 604 -9.17 11.12 -7.85
CA GLY A 604 -8.26 11.92 -8.68
C GLY A 604 -6.97 11.20 -9.05
N SER A 605 -6.92 9.87 -8.88
CA SER A 605 -5.75 9.02 -9.10
C SER A 605 -5.85 8.29 -10.43
N GLY A 606 -4.70 7.99 -11.03
CA GLY A 606 -4.59 7.12 -12.19
C GLY A 606 -3.24 6.44 -12.21
N GLY A 607 -3.17 5.11 -12.09
CA GLY A 607 -1.90 4.38 -12.04
C GLY A 607 -2.11 2.88 -11.90
N MET A 608 -1.01 2.14 -11.79
CA MET A 608 -1.04 0.68 -11.72
C MET A 608 -1.36 0.13 -10.33
N GLN A 609 -1.21 0.94 -9.30
CA GLN A 609 -1.40 0.51 -7.92
C GLN A 609 -2.45 1.36 -7.21
N TRP A 610 -3.61 0.76 -6.97
CA TRP A 610 -4.60 1.24 -6.01
C TRP A 610 -5.63 0.12 -5.77
N PRO A 611 -6.31 0.10 -4.63
CA PRO A 611 -5.82 0.56 -3.35
C PRO A 611 -4.78 -0.39 -2.78
N ALA A 612 -3.85 0.15 -2.11
CA ALA A 612 -2.82 -0.38 -1.26
C ALA A 612 -1.96 -1.54 -1.76
N TYR A 613 -2.47 -2.69 -2.18
CA TYR A 613 -1.62 -3.88 -2.28
C TYR A 613 -1.78 -4.72 -3.55
N SER A 614 -2.79 -4.54 -4.39
CA SER A 614 -3.06 -5.59 -5.39
C SER A 614 -3.72 -5.22 -6.71
N ALA A 615 -3.98 -3.96 -7.00
CA ALA A 615 -4.71 -3.63 -8.22
C ALA A 615 -3.88 -3.75 -9.52
N PHE A 616 -2.61 -4.15 -9.43
CA PHE A 616 -1.75 -4.27 -10.60
C PHE A 616 -2.32 -5.23 -11.65
N SER A 617 -2.77 -6.42 -11.23
CA SER A 617 -3.40 -7.39 -12.15
C SER A 617 -4.69 -6.86 -12.76
N ASP A 618 -5.47 -6.11 -12.00
CA ASP A 618 -6.74 -5.55 -12.48
C ASP A 618 -6.51 -4.45 -13.51
N ALA A 619 -5.44 -3.66 -13.38
CA ALA A 619 -5.07 -2.64 -14.36
C ALA A 619 -4.63 -3.23 -15.70
N LEU A 620 -3.92 -4.36 -15.70
CA LEU A 620 -3.33 -4.98 -16.90
C LEU A 620 -4.35 -5.37 -17.98
N ARG A 621 -5.65 -5.52 -17.64
CA ARG A 621 -6.72 -5.79 -18.61
C ARG A 621 -7.06 -4.60 -19.51
N SER A 622 -6.66 -3.39 -19.14
CA SER A 622 -7.06 -2.16 -19.82
C SER A 622 -5.89 -1.25 -20.17
N VAL A 623 -4.65 -1.72 -19.97
CA VAL A 623 -3.44 -0.96 -20.30
C VAL A 623 -2.65 -1.72 -21.38
N TYR A 624 -1.99 -0.96 -22.26
CA TYR A 624 -1.26 -1.51 -23.40
C TYR A 624 -0.18 -0.54 -23.87
N MET A 625 0.75 -1.04 -24.68
CA MET A 625 1.73 -0.20 -25.37
C MET A 625 1.14 0.28 -26.69
N ASN A 626 1.04 1.60 -26.90
CA ASN A 626 0.61 2.16 -28.16
C ASN A 626 1.78 2.20 -29.19
N GLN A 627 1.50 2.61 -30.44
CA GLN A 627 2.47 2.60 -31.53
C GLN A 627 3.72 3.46 -31.28
N ASP A 628 3.67 4.43 -30.38
CA ASP A 628 4.82 5.31 -30.09
C ASP A 628 5.97 4.55 -29.43
N ILE A 629 5.73 3.38 -28.80
CA ILE A 629 6.82 2.53 -28.29
C ILE A 629 7.80 2.10 -29.39
N THR A 630 7.32 1.89 -30.62
CA THR A 630 8.19 1.48 -31.75
C THR A 630 9.14 2.59 -32.19
N LYS A 631 8.83 3.87 -31.84
CA LYS A 631 9.72 5.01 -32.03
C LYS A 631 10.72 5.15 -30.87
N ALA A 632 10.25 4.85 -29.67
CA ALA A 632 11.06 4.94 -28.44
C ALA A 632 12.04 3.75 -28.30
N LYS A 633 11.63 2.55 -28.72
CA LYS A 633 12.43 1.32 -28.63
C LYS A 633 12.57 0.70 -30.03
N SER A 634 13.80 0.66 -30.55
CA SER A 634 14.10 0.13 -31.89
C SER A 634 13.86 -1.39 -32.03
N GLN A 635 13.77 -2.11 -30.90
CA GLN A 635 13.46 -3.54 -30.82
C GLN A 635 12.54 -3.81 -29.63
N PRO A 636 11.69 -4.85 -29.71
CA PRO A 636 10.88 -5.29 -28.58
C PRO A 636 11.76 -5.60 -27.35
N PRO A 637 11.33 -5.28 -26.12
CA PRO A 637 12.02 -5.67 -24.88
C PRO A 637 12.10 -7.21 -24.75
N LYS A 638 13.24 -7.72 -24.25
CA LYS A 638 13.51 -9.17 -24.17
C LYS A 638 13.58 -9.67 -22.75
#